data_82c3d5dbaeabc3a40478b0bac40ca2ae
#
_entry.id   82c3d5dbaeabc3a40478b0bac40ca2ae
#
_cell.length_a   1.000
_cell.length_b   1.000
_cell.length_c   1.000
_cell.angle_alpha   90.00
_cell.angle_beta   90.00
_cell.angle_gamma   90.00
#
_symmetry.space_group_name_H-M   'P 1'
#
loop_
_entity.id
_entity.type
_entity.pdbx_description
1 polymer ?
#
loop_
_entity_poly.entity_id
_entity_poly.type
_entity_poly.pdbx_seq_one_letter_code
_entity_poly.pdbx_strand_id
1 'polypeptide(L)'
;MSHNSVALSREALKALFDAESPATVGSPLIHESAKKHVCGDAIYIDDKTCLAGTLHLAPRLSEHARARIVAMDVSRCYEVAGVVRVITCQDVPGVNDIGPLEAGDPLLADGEVFYHGQIVLVVAAETREAAFEAAALAVIEYEPMEAVLDVRQALSQQLYVQEPHRHQRGDAAAALRLAKHRLQGEFSIGGQEHFYLETQTALVLPAEDNCMTVYSSTQNPTEVQKLVASVLDIPMSHVVIDMRRMGGGFGGKETQAAGVACLCAVVARLTGRPAKMRLSRSDDMQITGKRHPFYVRYEVGIDEQGRFSGVNIDLAADCGYSLDLSGSIVDRAMFHADNAYYLGDACVTGYRCRTHTASNTAYRGFGGPQGMLAIEHIMGHIATFLGCDPLVVRQLNYYGGEGRNTTHYYQQIKHDRMPEITQQLINDSDYHRRREDIRAFNASHARVKRGLALTPVKFGISFTSGFLNQAGALILIYTDGTVQLNHGGTEMGQGLNTKVIQVVAQVLQISPSQIRIMATDTSKVPNTSPTAASSGADLNGKAAQIAATTLRTRLAEMLAEKHQCRDDEVVFRNGVVRAVDHYYSFADVAQMAWLNQVPLSATGYYKVPEIHYDRAAGRGQPFYYFAYGAACCEVIIDTLTGEYRLLRTDILHDVGASLNPALDIGQIEGGFVQGQGWLTCEELFRDSSGKLLTRGPASYKIPAISDMPIDFRVKLLEERENSQPTVYHSKAVGEPPFMLAIAVFCALQDAISATADYLHYPLTDSPATPERVLAGIQKLREARDGQ
;
A
#
# COMPACT_ATOMS: atom_id res chain seq x y z
N MET A 1 -11.26 30.38 31.11
CA MET A 1 -12.58 30.88 30.65
C MET A 1 -13.57 29.78 30.87
N SER A 2 -14.52 29.96 31.77
CA SER A 2 -15.57 28.97 32.09
C SER A 2 -16.49 28.85 30.87
N HIS A 3 -16.44 27.69 30.16
CA HIS A 3 -17.54 27.37 29.26
C HIS A 3 -18.78 27.10 30.12
N ASN A 4 -19.63 28.11 30.30
CA ASN A 4 -20.98 27.91 30.76
C ASN A 4 -21.74 27.13 29.67
N SER A 5 -21.70 25.80 29.75
CA SER A 5 -22.68 24.97 29.06
C SER A 5 -24.04 25.29 29.72
N VAL A 6 -24.90 25.97 28.99
CA VAL A 6 -26.31 26.14 29.40
C VAL A 6 -26.89 24.74 29.46
N ALA A 7 -27.23 24.27 30.68
CA ALA A 7 -27.85 22.96 30.86
C ALA A 7 -29.15 22.93 30.02
N LEU A 8 -29.24 22.01 29.08
CA LEU A 8 -30.44 21.85 28.26
C LEU A 8 -31.65 21.42 29.15
N SER A 9 -32.82 21.96 28.88
CA SER A 9 -34.04 21.52 29.57
C SER A 9 -34.35 20.06 29.21
N ARG A 10 -35.14 19.39 30.07
CA ARG A 10 -35.57 18.01 29.81
C ARG A 10 -36.32 17.90 28.48
N GLU A 11 -37.13 18.87 28.13
CA GLU A 11 -37.87 18.93 26.87
C GLU A 11 -36.93 19.05 25.70
N ALA A 12 -35.87 19.86 25.81
CA ALA A 12 -34.84 20.02 24.76
C ALA A 12 -34.06 18.74 24.56
N LEU A 13 -33.67 18.06 25.66
CA LEU A 13 -32.99 16.76 25.60
C LEU A 13 -33.85 15.67 24.97
N LYS A 14 -35.17 15.65 25.34
CA LYS A 14 -36.10 14.74 24.74
C LYS A 14 -36.30 14.99 23.25
N ALA A 15 -36.42 16.24 22.83
CA ALA A 15 -36.56 16.61 21.44
C ALA A 15 -35.33 16.20 20.61
N LEU A 16 -34.12 16.35 21.17
CA LEU A 16 -32.87 15.86 20.54
C LEU A 16 -32.84 14.34 20.44
N PHE A 17 -33.26 13.64 21.50
CA PHE A 17 -33.30 12.18 21.52
C PHE A 17 -34.28 11.63 20.48
N ASP A 18 -35.47 12.26 20.34
CA ASP A 18 -36.54 11.82 19.43
C ASP A 18 -36.29 12.23 17.96
N ALA A 19 -35.35 13.16 17.72
CA ALA A 19 -34.97 13.60 16.37
C ALA A 19 -34.40 12.44 15.53
N GLU A 20 -34.60 12.52 14.22
CA GLU A 20 -33.91 11.59 13.28
C GLU A 20 -32.42 11.67 13.47
N SER A 21 -31.79 10.54 13.66
CA SER A 21 -30.33 10.41 13.74
C SER A 21 -29.81 9.86 12.41
N PRO A 22 -29.12 10.66 11.59
CA PRO A 22 -28.45 10.09 10.44
C PRO A 22 -27.38 9.11 10.93
N ALA A 23 -27.31 7.94 10.32
CA ALA A 23 -26.24 6.98 10.61
C ALA A 23 -24.88 7.65 10.35
N THR A 24 -23.99 7.57 11.32
CA THR A 24 -22.63 8.16 11.18
C THR A 24 -21.77 7.27 10.26
N VAL A 25 -21.84 5.96 10.49
CA VAL A 25 -21.22 4.96 9.59
C VAL A 25 -22.07 4.85 8.33
N GLY A 26 -21.43 4.80 7.16
CA GLY A 26 -22.10 4.81 5.85
C GLY A 26 -22.42 6.20 5.31
N SER A 27 -22.20 7.27 6.10
CA SER A 27 -22.37 8.64 5.61
C SER A 27 -21.08 9.19 4.97
N PRO A 28 -21.16 10.11 3.98
CA PRO A 28 -20.03 10.72 3.32
C PRO A 28 -19.40 11.83 4.17
N LEU A 29 -18.94 11.50 5.37
CA LEU A 29 -18.27 12.46 6.24
C LEU A 29 -16.97 12.96 5.59
N ILE A 30 -16.77 14.28 5.60
CA ILE A 30 -15.57 14.93 5.05
C ILE A 30 -14.34 14.44 5.84
N HIS A 31 -13.23 14.21 5.13
CA HIS A 31 -11.94 13.83 5.72
C HIS A 31 -11.55 14.79 6.85
N GLU A 32 -11.13 14.28 7.99
CA GLU A 32 -10.93 15.05 9.24
C GLU A 32 -9.89 16.19 9.12
N SER A 33 -8.95 16.03 8.19
CA SER A 33 -7.94 17.05 7.91
C SER A 33 -8.23 17.90 6.68
N ALA A 34 -9.31 17.69 5.93
CA ALA A 34 -9.57 18.38 4.65
C ALA A 34 -9.55 19.90 4.79
N LYS A 35 -10.24 20.43 5.81
CA LYS A 35 -10.25 21.87 6.07
C LYS A 35 -8.84 22.40 6.37
N LYS A 36 -8.04 21.65 7.15
CA LYS A 36 -6.66 22.04 7.50
C LYS A 36 -5.76 22.12 6.27
N HIS A 37 -5.94 21.18 5.30
CA HIS A 37 -5.17 21.20 4.07
C HIS A 37 -5.45 22.45 3.22
N VAL A 38 -6.74 22.78 3.00
CA VAL A 38 -7.10 23.93 2.15
C VAL A 38 -6.86 25.28 2.81
N CYS A 39 -6.77 25.33 4.16
CA CYS A 39 -6.44 26.56 4.91
C CYS A 39 -4.94 26.70 5.22
N GLY A 40 -4.11 25.69 4.90
CA GLY A 40 -2.69 25.69 5.24
C GLY A 40 -2.38 25.38 6.71
N ASP A 41 -3.36 24.92 7.49
CA ASP A 41 -3.20 24.60 8.92
C ASP A 41 -2.73 23.15 9.17
N ALA A 42 -2.61 22.34 8.13
CA ALA A 42 -2.14 20.96 8.25
C ALA A 42 -0.62 20.94 8.46
N ILE A 43 -0.17 20.47 9.62
CA ILE A 43 1.25 20.41 9.99
C ILE A 43 1.78 19.00 9.65
N TYR A 44 2.80 18.93 8.81
CA TYR A 44 3.60 17.75 8.52
C TYR A 44 4.90 17.75 9.35
N ILE A 45 5.71 16.71 9.24
CA ILE A 45 6.94 16.61 10.03
C ILE A 45 7.92 17.74 9.68
N ASP A 46 8.03 18.08 8.39
CA ASP A 46 8.93 19.17 7.97
C ASP A 46 8.44 20.55 8.42
N ASP A 47 7.15 20.73 8.65
CA ASP A 47 6.55 21.99 9.13
C ASP A 47 6.71 22.17 10.66
N LYS A 48 7.13 21.14 11.40
CA LYS A 48 7.33 21.27 12.84
C LYS A 48 8.43 22.29 13.12
N THR A 49 8.11 23.24 14.00
CA THR A 49 9.07 24.28 14.44
C THR A 49 10.31 23.60 15.03
N CYS A 50 11.46 23.90 14.47
CA CYS A 50 12.73 23.47 15.02
C CYS A 50 13.07 24.22 16.30
N LEU A 51 13.50 23.49 17.32
CA LEU A 51 14.07 24.10 18.54
C LEU A 51 15.41 24.80 18.21
N ALA A 52 15.76 25.80 18.98
CA ALA A 52 17.06 26.45 18.86
C ALA A 52 18.18 25.40 19.00
N GLY A 53 19.16 25.46 18.12
CA GLY A 53 20.26 24.53 18.12
C GLY A 53 19.97 23.19 17.39
N THR A 54 18.83 23.05 16.72
CA THR A 54 18.57 21.87 15.87
C THR A 54 19.65 21.72 14.79
N LEU A 55 20.19 20.51 14.64
CA LEU A 55 21.13 20.17 13.58
C LEU A 55 20.41 19.63 12.36
N HIS A 56 20.84 20.04 11.19
CA HIS A 56 20.35 19.54 9.89
C HIS A 56 21.33 18.52 9.33
N LEU A 57 20.81 17.43 8.79
CA LEU A 57 21.60 16.33 8.28
C LEU A 57 21.57 16.28 6.76
N ALA A 58 22.74 16.02 6.15
CA ALA A 58 22.88 15.74 4.72
C ALA A 58 23.71 14.46 4.49
N PRO A 59 23.24 13.54 3.63
CA PRO A 59 23.97 12.31 3.34
C PRO A 59 25.06 12.52 2.25
N ARG A 60 26.15 11.78 2.34
CA ARG A 60 27.07 11.52 1.24
C ARG A 60 26.75 10.14 0.67
N LEU A 61 26.43 10.09 -0.61
CA LEU A 61 25.96 8.89 -1.30
C LEU A 61 27.08 8.23 -2.11
N SER A 62 27.05 6.92 -2.21
CA SER A 62 27.93 6.15 -3.10
C SER A 62 27.72 6.52 -4.57
N GLU A 63 28.82 6.61 -5.33
CA GLU A 63 28.85 6.83 -6.78
C GLU A 63 29.00 5.52 -7.57
N HIS A 64 29.06 4.37 -6.87
CA HIS A 64 29.21 3.04 -7.45
C HIS A 64 28.06 2.12 -7.06
N ALA A 65 27.67 1.26 -7.98
CA ALA A 65 26.68 0.21 -7.71
C ALA A 65 27.26 -0.91 -6.83
N ARG A 66 28.59 -1.17 -6.96
CA ARG A 66 29.34 -2.06 -6.06
C ARG A 66 30.80 -1.64 -6.03
N ALA A 67 31.31 -1.41 -4.83
CA ALA A 67 32.73 -1.07 -4.64
C ALA A 67 33.15 -1.31 -3.20
N ARG A 68 34.45 -1.56 -2.99
CA ARG A 68 35.09 -1.51 -1.67
C ARG A 68 35.45 -0.06 -1.36
N ILE A 69 35.19 0.40 -0.14
CA ILE A 69 35.67 1.66 0.38
C ILE A 69 37.14 1.47 0.83
N VAL A 70 38.06 2.11 0.16
CA VAL A 70 39.50 1.98 0.44
C VAL A 70 39.94 2.99 1.48
N ALA A 71 39.52 4.25 1.33
CA ALA A 71 39.83 5.34 2.24
C ALA A 71 38.70 6.38 2.27
N MET A 72 38.65 7.14 3.36
CA MET A 72 37.67 8.22 3.54
C MET A 72 38.37 9.40 4.21
N ASP A 73 38.35 10.57 3.58
CA ASP A 73 38.83 11.84 4.14
C ASP A 73 37.67 12.82 4.31
N VAL A 74 37.35 13.13 5.56
CA VAL A 74 36.26 14.06 5.95
C VAL A 74 36.82 15.38 6.51
N SER A 75 38.14 15.60 6.46
CA SER A 75 38.79 16.78 7.04
C SER A 75 38.22 18.10 6.50
N ARG A 76 37.99 18.17 5.19
CA ARG A 76 37.40 19.34 4.52
C ARG A 76 35.94 19.61 4.89
N CYS A 77 35.23 18.63 5.36
CA CYS A 77 33.87 18.87 5.83
C CYS A 77 33.80 19.83 7.01
N TYR A 78 34.81 19.78 7.88
CA TYR A 78 34.92 20.65 9.05
C TYR A 78 35.42 22.06 8.75
N GLU A 79 35.83 22.34 7.52
CA GLU A 79 36.17 23.69 7.06
C GLU A 79 34.92 24.54 6.81
N VAL A 80 33.75 23.92 6.60
CA VAL A 80 32.48 24.60 6.39
C VAL A 80 31.94 25.09 7.73
N ALA A 81 31.67 26.40 7.80
CA ALA A 81 31.16 27.03 9.02
C ALA A 81 29.78 26.42 9.41
N GLY A 82 29.63 26.09 10.68
CA GLY A 82 28.40 25.51 11.22
C GLY A 82 28.35 23.97 11.18
N VAL A 83 29.38 23.30 10.64
CA VAL A 83 29.48 21.83 10.74
C VAL A 83 29.85 21.46 12.19
N VAL A 84 29.05 20.56 12.74
CA VAL A 84 29.22 20.08 14.12
C VAL A 84 29.81 18.68 14.16
N ARG A 85 29.35 17.79 13.29
CA ARG A 85 29.83 16.40 13.25
C ARG A 85 29.63 15.76 11.89
N VAL A 86 30.59 14.89 11.52
CA VAL A 86 30.42 13.90 10.45
C VAL A 86 30.29 12.54 11.13
N ILE A 87 29.30 11.74 10.75
CA ILE A 87 29.08 10.39 11.27
C ILE A 87 29.27 9.33 10.18
N THR A 88 29.90 8.23 10.56
CA THR A 88 30.15 7.02 9.77
C THR A 88 29.57 5.80 10.48
N CYS A 89 29.68 4.62 9.90
CA CYS A 89 29.27 3.37 10.54
C CYS A 89 29.89 3.14 11.92
N GLN A 90 31.11 3.65 12.15
CA GLN A 90 31.83 3.51 13.42
C GLN A 90 31.27 4.40 14.54
N ASP A 91 30.46 5.41 14.21
CA ASP A 91 29.80 6.30 15.18
C ASP A 91 28.46 5.75 15.67
N VAL A 92 27.97 4.65 15.11
CA VAL A 92 26.70 4.03 15.51
C VAL A 92 26.86 3.34 16.87
N PRO A 93 26.13 3.76 17.92
CA PRO A 93 26.34 3.23 19.28
C PRO A 93 25.99 1.76 19.46
N GLY A 94 24.98 1.28 18.74
CA GLY A 94 24.47 -0.09 18.80
C GLY A 94 24.72 -0.85 17.49
N VAL A 95 23.66 -1.35 16.88
CA VAL A 95 23.76 -2.18 15.66
C VAL A 95 23.60 -1.29 14.41
N ASN A 96 24.62 -1.31 13.53
CA ASN A 96 24.58 -0.60 12.23
C ASN A 96 23.77 -1.41 11.20
N ASP A 97 22.51 -1.75 11.51
CA ASP A 97 21.64 -2.51 10.65
C ASP A 97 20.18 -2.10 10.88
N ILE A 98 19.43 -1.89 9.79
CA ILE A 98 18.03 -1.49 9.79
C ILE A 98 17.13 -2.49 9.04
N GLY A 99 17.64 -3.71 8.79
CA GLY A 99 16.86 -4.77 8.17
C GLY A 99 15.61 -5.12 9.00
N PRO A 100 14.38 -5.02 8.43
CA PRO A 100 13.15 -5.16 9.21
C PRO A 100 12.88 -6.62 9.63
N LEU A 101 13.25 -7.59 8.80
CA LEU A 101 13.01 -9.02 9.03
C LEU A 101 14.29 -9.78 9.33
N GLU A 102 15.34 -9.55 8.57
CA GLU A 102 16.65 -10.18 8.69
C GLU A 102 17.73 -9.08 8.60
N ALA A 103 18.85 -9.29 9.29
CA ALA A 103 19.99 -8.40 9.21
C ALA A 103 20.62 -8.44 7.80
N GLY A 104 21.28 -7.34 7.40
CA GLY A 104 21.94 -7.21 6.10
C GLY A 104 21.60 -5.94 5.35
N ASP A 105 21.01 -4.96 6.05
CA ASP A 105 20.70 -3.63 5.53
C ASP A 105 21.40 -2.58 6.40
N PRO A 106 22.70 -2.31 6.19
CA PRO A 106 23.45 -1.38 7.04
C PRO A 106 22.91 0.04 6.93
N LEU A 107 22.72 0.70 8.09
CA LEU A 107 22.32 2.10 8.19
C LEU A 107 23.29 3.03 7.48
N LEU A 108 24.60 2.77 7.64
CA LEU A 108 25.71 3.44 6.96
C LEU A 108 26.63 2.38 6.38
N ALA A 109 27.10 2.58 5.14
CA ALA A 109 27.98 1.63 4.47
C ALA A 109 29.23 1.34 5.31
N ASP A 110 29.60 0.06 5.41
CA ASP A 110 30.72 -0.45 6.19
C ASP A 110 31.66 -1.26 5.29
N GLY A 111 32.76 -0.65 4.86
CA GLY A 111 33.80 -1.25 4.05
C GLY A 111 33.40 -1.55 2.60
N GLU A 112 32.13 -1.76 2.27
CA GLU A 112 31.63 -2.02 0.90
C GLU A 112 30.34 -1.26 0.66
N VAL A 113 30.11 -0.85 -0.58
CA VAL A 113 28.83 -0.31 -1.06
C VAL A 113 28.18 -1.31 -2.02
N PHE A 114 26.85 -1.43 -1.96
CA PHE A 114 26.05 -2.44 -2.67
C PHE A 114 25.08 -1.88 -3.70
N TYR A 115 24.90 -0.55 -3.74
CA TYR A 115 24.13 0.12 -4.78
C TYR A 115 24.54 1.58 -4.95
N HIS A 116 24.34 2.11 -6.14
CA HIS A 116 24.53 3.53 -6.43
C HIS A 116 23.51 4.37 -5.67
N GLY A 117 23.98 5.20 -4.73
CA GLY A 117 23.13 6.00 -3.85
C GLY A 117 23.06 5.50 -2.40
N GLN A 118 23.81 4.45 -2.02
CA GLN A 118 23.91 4.03 -0.62
C GLN A 118 24.56 5.10 0.24
N ILE A 119 24.02 5.35 1.43
CA ILE A 119 24.55 6.35 2.35
C ILE A 119 25.87 5.84 2.94
N VAL A 120 26.97 6.59 2.73
CA VAL A 120 28.30 6.25 3.25
C VAL A 120 28.58 6.99 4.55
N LEU A 121 28.26 8.26 4.60
CA LEU A 121 28.37 9.10 5.79
C LEU A 121 27.26 10.15 5.81
N VAL A 122 27.07 10.78 6.97
CA VAL A 122 26.13 11.89 7.14
C VAL A 122 26.85 13.06 7.83
N VAL A 123 26.64 14.26 7.30
CA VAL A 123 27.12 15.51 7.92
C VAL A 123 25.96 16.15 8.69
N ALA A 124 26.24 16.54 9.93
CA ALA A 124 25.34 17.31 10.79
C ALA A 124 25.88 18.74 10.96
N ALA A 125 25.07 19.73 10.58
CA ALA A 125 25.42 21.14 10.64
C ALA A 125 24.26 22.01 11.15
N GLU A 126 24.54 23.26 11.52
CA GLU A 126 23.56 24.22 12.05
C GLU A 126 22.56 24.70 11.01
N THR A 127 22.90 24.61 9.72
CA THR A 127 22.00 24.88 8.60
C THR A 127 22.00 23.73 7.62
N ARG A 128 20.92 23.64 6.85
CA ARG A 128 20.78 22.61 5.80
C ARG A 128 21.81 22.83 4.69
N GLU A 129 22.03 24.06 4.30
CA GLU A 129 22.97 24.45 3.27
C GLU A 129 24.40 24.04 3.65
N ALA A 130 24.85 24.35 4.87
CA ALA A 130 26.15 23.96 5.36
C ALA A 130 26.32 22.44 5.42
N ALA A 131 25.28 21.68 5.79
CA ALA A 131 25.33 20.21 5.80
C ALA A 131 25.53 19.64 4.39
N PHE A 132 24.81 20.13 3.38
CA PHE A 132 24.94 19.67 1.99
C PHE A 132 26.28 20.10 1.36
N GLU A 133 26.72 21.35 1.62
CA GLU A 133 28.02 21.83 1.17
C GLU A 133 29.15 20.96 1.70
N ALA A 134 29.13 20.70 3.01
CA ALA A 134 30.15 19.89 3.66
C ALA A 134 30.11 18.41 3.20
N ALA A 135 28.95 17.83 3.04
CA ALA A 135 28.82 16.46 2.53
C ALA A 135 29.41 16.29 1.14
N ALA A 136 29.33 17.33 0.29
CA ALA A 136 29.92 17.32 -1.03
C ALA A 136 31.46 17.38 -1.01
N LEU A 137 32.07 17.87 0.08
CA LEU A 137 33.54 17.97 0.24
C LEU A 137 34.21 16.69 0.77
N ALA A 138 33.40 15.71 1.24
CA ALA A 138 33.95 14.42 1.65
C ALA A 138 34.56 13.67 0.46
N VAL A 139 35.79 13.21 0.62
CA VAL A 139 36.50 12.43 -0.39
C VAL A 139 36.47 10.96 0.01
N ILE A 140 35.99 10.12 -0.86
CA ILE A 140 35.89 8.67 -0.65
C ILE A 140 36.58 7.98 -1.81
N GLU A 141 37.58 7.16 -1.49
CA GLU A 141 38.30 6.35 -2.47
C GLU A 141 37.65 4.98 -2.57
N TYR A 142 37.31 4.58 -3.79
CA TYR A 142 36.66 3.32 -4.07
C TYR A 142 37.51 2.42 -4.94
N GLU A 143 37.43 1.12 -4.66
CA GLU A 143 37.88 0.06 -5.58
C GLU A 143 36.61 -0.57 -6.20
N PRO A 144 36.30 -0.24 -7.49
CA PRO A 144 35.07 -0.76 -8.13
C PRO A 144 35.07 -2.28 -8.25
N MET A 145 33.91 -2.88 -8.09
CA MET A 145 33.64 -4.32 -8.20
C MET A 145 32.56 -4.58 -9.24
N GLU A 146 32.53 -5.81 -9.77
CA GLU A 146 31.48 -6.23 -10.72
C GLU A 146 30.09 -6.17 -10.05
N ALA A 147 29.14 -5.48 -10.69
CA ALA A 147 27.77 -5.31 -10.23
C ALA A 147 26.79 -6.06 -11.14
N VAL A 148 25.85 -6.77 -10.55
CA VAL A 148 24.70 -7.38 -11.24
C VAL A 148 23.51 -6.42 -11.12
N LEU A 149 23.02 -5.90 -12.25
CA LEU A 149 21.99 -4.88 -12.30
C LEU A 149 20.68 -5.37 -12.95
N ASP A 150 20.69 -6.56 -13.51
CA ASP A 150 19.57 -7.16 -14.24
C ASP A 150 19.07 -8.44 -13.56
N VAL A 151 17.74 -8.56 -13.40
CA VAL A 151 17.09 -9.70 -12.74
C VAL A 151 17.31 -11.01 -13.49
N ARG A 152 17.41 -10.98 -14.83
CA ARG A 152 17.65 -12.20 -15.65
C ARG A 152 19.08 -12.69 -15.44
N GLN A 153 20.06 -11.76 -15.33
CA GLN A 153 21.44 -12.11 -14.99
C GLN A 153 21.49 -12.71 -13.57
N ALA A 154 20.87 -12.06 -12.58
CA ALA A 154 20.81 -12.58 -11.21
C ALA A 154 20.17 -13.98 -11.14
N LEU A 155 19.05 -14.19 -11.87
CA LEU A 155 18.37 -15.48 -11.97
C LEU A 155 19.28 -16.56 -12.58
N SER A 156 19.99 -16.23 -13.68
CA SER A 156 20.89 -17.17 -14.35
C SER A 156 22.11 -17.56 -13.50
N GLN A 157 22.56 -16.65 -12.65
CA GLN A 157 23.67 -16.85 -11.71
C GLN A 157 23.19 -17.42 -10.35
N GLN A 158 21.89 -17.63 -10.16
CA GLN A 158 21.29 -18.10 -8.91
C GLN A 158 21.63 -17.20 -7.70
N LEU A 159 21.70 -15.88 -7.94
CA LEU A 159 21.95 -14.91 -6.88
C LEU A 159 20.61 -14.54 -6.23
N TYR A 160 20.41 -14.97 -4.99
CA TYR A 160 19.18 -14.74 -4.26
C TYR A 160 19.44 -14.04 -2.93
N VAL A 161 18.50 -13.18 -2.50
CA VAL A 161 18.45 -12.65 -1.12
C VAL A 161 17.76 -13.65 -0.18
N GLN A 162 16.93 -14.51 -0.72
CA GLN A 162 16.27 -15.61 -0.01
C GLN A 162 15.96 -16.72 -1.02
N GLU A 163 16.04 -17.98 -0.57
CA GLU A 163 15.82 -19.15 -1.41
C GLU A 163 14.46 -19.11 -2.12
N PRO A 164 14.37 -19.62 -3.36
CA PRO A 164 13.11 -19.70 -4.10
C PRO A 164 12.05 -20.48 -3.33
N HIS A 165 10.79 -20.07 -3.51
CA HIS A 165 9.63 -20.72 -2.92
C HIS A 165 8.66 -21.19 -4.00
N ARG A 166 7.90 -22.26 -3.72
CA ARG A 166 7.00 -22.87 -4.70
C ARG A 166 5.63 -23.16 -4.09
N HIS A 167 4.59 -22.75 -4.81
CA HIS A 167 3.23 -23.22 -4.59
C HIS A 167 2.93 -24.32 -5.60
N GLN A 168 2.50 -25.48 -5.12
CA GLN A 168 2.18 -26.60 -5.99
C GLN A 168 0.82 -27.21 -5.64
N ARG A 169 -0.01 -27.36 -6.66
CA ARG A 169 -1.28 -28.08 -6.61
C ARG A 169 -1.31 -29.10 -7.74
N GLY A 170 -1.59 -30.35 -7.42
CA GLY A 170 -1.59 -31.44 -8.40
C GLY A 170 -0.22 -31.69 -9.06
N ASP A 171 -0.23 -32.17 -10.29
CA ASP A 171 0.95 -32.39 -11.12
C ASP A 171 0.88 -31.54 -12.41
N ALA A 172 1.32 -30.30 -12.30
CA ALA A 172 1.34 -29.38 -13.43
C ALA A 172 2.14 -29.90 -14.63
N ALA A 173 3.27 -30.59 -14.37
CA ALA A 173 4.09 -31.13 -15.45
C ALA A 173 3.38 -32.26 -16.23
N ALA A 174 2.67 -33.17 -15.54
CA ALA A 174 1.85 -34.17 -16.20
C ALA A 174 0.68 -33.56 -16.96
N ALA A 175 -0.02 -32.61 -16.34
CA ALA A 175 -1.14 -31.89 -16.97
C ALA A 175 -0.70 -31.12 -18.23
N LEU A 176 0.46 -30.45 -18.21
CA LEU A 176 1.06 -29.80 -19.37
C LEU A 176 1.36 -30.79 -20.50
N ARG A 177 1.93 -31.98 -20.18
CA ARG A 177 2.21 -32.98 -21.21
C ARG A 177 0.96 -33.55 -21.89
N LEU A 178 -0.15 -33.61 -21.15
CA LEU A 178 -1.44 -34.14 -21.64
C LEU A 178 -2.35 -33.08 -22.25
N ALA A 179 -2.01 -31.79 -22.09
CA ALA A 179 -2.82 -30.70 -22.58
C ALA A 179 -3.02 -30.74 -24.09
N LYS A 180 -4.21 -30.38 -24.56
CA LYS A 180 -4.56 -30.29 -25.99
C LYS A 180 -3.71 -29.26 -26.72
N HIS A 181 -3.56 -28.09 -26.09
CA HIS A 181 -2.72 -27.01 -26.61
C HIS A 181 -1.78 -26.53 -25.49
N ARG A 182 -0.59 -26.10 -25.90
CA ARG A 182 0.43 -25.57 -24.98
C ARG A 182 0.91 -24.22 -25.49
N LEU A 183 0.95 -23.24 -24.58
CA LEU A 183 1.46 -21.90 -24.84
C LEU A 183 2.56 -21.60 -23.85
N GLN A 184 3.57 -20.89 -24.30
CA GLN A 184 4.67 -20.39 -23.47
C GLN A 184 5.00 -18.96 -23.80
N GLY A 185 5.57 -18.23 -22.86
CA GLY A 185 6.00 -16.86 -23.08
C GLY A 185 6.81 -16.34 -21.91
N GLU A 186 7.40 -15.20 -22.16
CA GLU A 186 8.16 -14.44 -21.16
C GLU A 186 7.99 -12.95 -21.40
N PHE A 187 8.04 -12.16 -20.32
CA PHE A 187 7.98 -10.70 -20.37
C PHE A 187 8.47 -10.09 -19.06
N SER A 188 8.79 -8.79 -19.11
CA SER A 188 9.21 -8.03 -17.95
C SER A 188 8.11 -7.10 -17.45
N ILE A 189 8.04 -6.96 -16.15
CA ILE A 189 7.17 -6.02 -15.44
C ILE A 189 8.05 -4.98 -14.79
N GLY A 190 7.88 -3.70 -15.15
CA GLY A 190 8.66 -2.60 -14.61
C GLY A 190 8.36 -2.31 -13.15
N GLY A 191 9.36 -1.73 -12.47
CA GLY A 191 9.19 -1.16 -11.15
C GLY A 191 8.34 0.12 -11.17
N GLN A 192 8.14 0.71 -9.98
CA GLN A 192 7.43 1.99 -9.83
C GLN A 192 7.95 2.74 -8.62
N GLU A 193 8.12 4.06 -8.74
CA GLU A 193 8.43 4.97 -7.65
C GLU A 193 7.16 5.33 -6.87
N HIS A 194 7.23 5.38 -5.54
CA HIS A 194 6.09 5.78 -4.70
C HIS A 194 5.62 7.20 -4.97
N PHE A 195 6.55 8.08 -5.22
CA PHE A 195 6.33 9.49 -5.54
C PHE A 195 5.39 10.20 -4.55
N TYR A 196 5.42 9.82 -3.26
CA TYR A 196 4.72 10.54 -2.21
C TYR A 196 5.20 12.01 -2.17
N LEU A 197 4.29 12.96 -1.91
CA LEU A 197 4.66 14.39 -1.94
C LEU A 197 5.62 14.78 -0.82
N GLU A 198 5.38 14.31 0.41
CA GLU A 198 6.32 14.43 1.51
C GLU A 198 7.40 13.36 1.39
N THR A 199 8.66 13.77 1.15
CA THR A 199 9.81 12.85 1.13
C THR A 199 10.07 12.26 2.51
N GLN A 200 10.96 11.27 2.61
CA GLN A 200 11.37 10.70 3.90
C GLN A 200 11.90 11.83 4.80
N THR A 201 11.31 11.93 6.00
CA THR A 201 11.58 13.05 6.93
C THR A 201 11.48 12.58 8.38
N ALA A 202 12.42 12.99 9.21
CA ALA A 202 12.39 12.79 10.64
C ALA A 202 12.97 13.98 11.41
N LEU A 203 12.45 14.20 12.62
CA LEU A 203 12.98 15.13 13.62
C LEU A 203 13.08 14.38 14.95
N VAL A 204 14.26 14.35 15.55
CA VAL A 204 14.52 13.69 16.84
C VAL A 204 14.88 14.72 17.90
N LEU A 205 14.23 14.62 19.04
CA LEU A 205 14.48 15.44 20.23
C LEU A 205 15.02 14.54 21.34
N PRO A 206 16.25 14.77 21.82
CA PRO A 206 16.75 14.12 23.03
C PRO A 206 15.98 14.61 24.25
N ALA A 207 15.71 13.73 25.21
CA ALA A 207 15.00 14.01 26.44
C ALA A 207 15.80 13.48 27.66
N GLU A 208 15.26 13.67 28.88
CA GLU A 208 15.84 13.13 30.10
C GLU A 208 15.97 11.60 30.06
N ASP A 209 16.83 11.04 30.90
CA ASP A 209 17.05 9.59 31.05
C ASP A 209 17.44 8.86 29.77
N ASN A 210 18.15 9.54 28.86
CA ASN A 210 18.51 9.04 27.52
C ASN A 210 17.29 8.68 26.64
N CYS A 211 16.13 9.24 26.94
CA CYS A 211 14.94 9.07 26.13
C CYS A 211 15.01 9.89 24.83
N MET A 212 14.28 9.44 23.81
CA MET A 212 14.17 10.10 22.50
C MET A 212 12.71 10.25 22.10
N THR A 213 12.31 11.47 21.73
CA THR A 213 11.06 11.69 20.99
C THR A 213 11.36 11.81 19.51
N VAL A 214 10.79 10.94 18.71
CA VAL A 214 11.03 10.85 17.28
C VAL A 214 9.75 11.18 16.53
N TYR A 215 9.77 12.27 15.79
CA TYR A 215 8.76 12.59 14.78
C TYR A 215 9.21 12.00 13.45
N SER A 216 8.49 11.01 12.94
CA SER A 216 8.85 10.32 11.69
C SER A 216 7.66 10.18 10.77
N SER A 217 7.87 10.47 9.49
CA SER A 217 6.88 10.21 8.44
C SER A 217 6.89 8.72 8.10
N THR A 218 6.18 7.91 8.90
CA THR A 218 6.21 6.44 8.84
C THR A 218 4.83 5.80 8.88
N GLN A 219 4.66 4.70 8.14
CA GLN A 219 3.52 3.80 8.23
C GLN A 219 3.63 2.79 9.39
N ASN A 220 4.83 2.69 10.00
CA ASN A 220 5.14 1.69 11.01
C ASN A 220 5.89 2.29 12.21
N PRO A 221 5.20 3.03 13.10
CA PRO A 221 5.83 3.63 14.27
C PRO A 221 6.56 2.61 15.17
N THR A 222 6.01 1.41 15.33
CA THR A 222 6.62 0.36 16.17
C THR A 222 7.96 -0.14 15.60
N GLU A 223 8.08 -0.29 14.29
CA GLU A 223 9.34 -0.68 13.65
C GLU A 223 10.40 0.41 13.80
N VAL A 224 10.02 1.67 13.56
CA VAL A 224 10.94 2.80 13.77
C VAL A 224 11.39 2.86 15.23
N GLN A 225 10.48 2.64 16.20
CA GLN A 225 10.83 2.57 17.63
C GLN A 225 11.87 1.48 17.91
N LYS A 226 11.64 0.26 17.40
CA LYS A 226 12.52 -0.89 17.56
C LYS A 226 13.91 -0.63 16.97
N LEU A 227 13.97 -0.12 15.74
CA LEU A 227 15.23 0.10 15.04
C LEU A 227 16.03 1.27 15.63
N VAL A 228 15.37 2.37 16.02
CA VAL A 228 16.04 3.46 16.77
C VAL A 228 16.61 2.96 18.09
N ALA A 229 15.87 2.16 18.84
CA ALA A 229 16.34 1.57 20.07
C ALA A 229 17.56 0.64 19.86
N SER A 230 17.53 -0.19 18.80
CA SER A 230 18.64 -1.08 18.42
C SER A 230 19.91 -0.32 18.01
N VAL A 231 19.75 0.69 17.16
CA VAL A 231 20.87 1.52 16.66
C VAL A 231 21.53 2.33 17.79
N LEU A 232 20.74 2.73 18.79
CA LEU A 232 21.26 3.49 19.95
C LEU A 232 21.69 2.62 21.12
N ASP A 233 21.47 1.32 21.10
CA ASP A 233 21.64 0.38 22.21
C ASP A 233 20.93 0.84 23.51
N ILE A 234 19.62 1.17 23.36
CA ILE A 234 18.77 1.58 24.48
C ILE A 234 17.45 0.77 24.48
N PRO A 235 16.76 0.68 25.64
CA PRO A 235 15.44 0.02 25.70
C PRO A 235 14.40 0.69 24.78
N MET A 236 13.52 -0.09 24.17
CA MET A 236 12.41 0.43 23.34
C MET A 236 11.53 1.45 24.09
N SER A 237 11.34 1.28 25.40
CA SER A 237 10.54 2.20 26.24
C SER A 237 11.15 3.60 26.35
N HIS A 238 12.44 3.77 26.04
CA HIS A 238 13.10 5.09 25.99
C HIS A 238 12.88 5.84 24.67
N VAL A 239 12.24 5.22 23.69
CA VAL A 239 11.95 5.81 22.38
C VAL A 239 10.46 5.97 22.20
N VAL A 240 9.99 7.19 21.92
CA VAL A 240 8.59 7.48 21.60
C VAL A 240 8.52 7.98 20.16
N ILE A 241 7.71 7.33 19.33
CA ILE A 241 7.42 7.77 17.97
C ILE A 241 6.08 8.48 17.95
N ASP A 242 6.05 9.69 17.39
CA ASP A 242 4.83 10.49 17.19
C ASP A 242 4.64 10.78 15.71
N MET A 243 3.49 10.37 15.15
CA MET A 243 3.13 10.58 13.76
C MET A 243 1.66 11.00 13.64
N ARG A 244 1.40 12.24 13.23
CA ARG A 244 0.02 12.76 13.11
C ARG A 244 -0.58 12.50 11.73
N ARG A 245 0.19 12.74 10.68
CA ARG A 245 -0.15 12.52 9.26
C ARG A 245 1.10 12.44 8.39
N MET A 246 0.96 11.80 7.25
CA MET A 246 1.98 11.72 6.20
C MET A 246 1.46 12.33 4.90
N GLY A 247 2.34 12.92 4.13
CA GLY A 247 2.09 13.40 2.76
C GLY A 247 2.21 12.27 1.73
N GLY A 248 1.48 11.18 1.95
CA GLY A 248 1.53 9.93 1.18
C GLY A 248 2.53 8.92 1.77
N GLY A 249 2.25 7.65 1.55
CA GLY A 249 3.11 6.53 1.97
C GLY A 249 3.16 5.43 0.92
N PHE A 250 2.01 4.89 0.53
CA PHE A 250 1.83 3.87 -0.52
C PHE A 250 2.64 2.57 -0.33
N GLY A 251 3.17 2.34 0.89
CA GLY A 251 4.10 1.27 1.22
C GLY A 251 5.56 1.72 1.36
N GLY A 252 5.96 2.82 0.72
CA GLY A 252 7.34 3.33 0.73
C GLY A 252 7.80 3.93 2.07
N LYS A 253 6.92 4.04 3.04
CA LYS A 253 7.22 4.47 4.41
C LYS A 253 6.91 3.39 5.45
N GLU A 254 6.80 2.13 5.01
CA GLU A 254 6.58 1.00 5.91
C GLU A 254 7.88 0.62 6.63
N THR A 255 9.00 0.45 5.92
CA THR A 255 10.33 0.14 6.46
C THR A 255 11.32 1.26 6.22
N GLN A 256 11.30 1.87 5.06
CA GLN A 256 12.30 2.83 4.57
C GLN A 256 12.40 4.13 5.41
N ALA A 257 11.35 4.48 6.16
CA ALA A 257 11.34 5.65 7.05
C ALA A 257 12.31 5.48 8.25
N ALA A 258 12.64 4.25 8.63
CA ALA A 258 13.48 3.96 9.78
C ALA A 258 14.92 4.48 9.59
N GLY A 259 15.50 4.38 8.38
CA GLY A 259 16.85 4.84 8.13
C GLY A 259 17.06 6.32 8.47
N VAL A 260 16.16 7.19 7.99
CA VAL A 260 16.23 8.64 8.27
C VAL A 260 16.04 8.94 9.76
N ALA A 261 15.12 8.24 10.44
CA ALA A 261 14.88 8.39 11.87
C ALA A 261 16.09 7.92 12.70
N CYS A 262 16.71 6.80 12.35
CA CYS A 262 17.91 6.27 13.01
C CYS A 262 19.09 7.22 12.85
N LEU A 263 19.35 7.78 11.65
CA LEU A 263 20.42 8.75 11.44
C LEU A 263 20.23 10.01 12.30
N CYS A 264 19.03 10.56 12.38
CA CYS A 264 18.71 11.66 13.26
C CYS A 264 18.93 11.30 14.74
N ALA A 265 18.52 10.08 15.13
CA ALA A 265 18.66 9.61 16.51
C ALA A 265 20.15 9.43 16.93
N VAL A 266 20.99 8.89 16.05
CA VAL A 266 22.45 8.80 16.27
C VAL A 266 23.06 10.19 16.47
N VAL A 267 22.76 11.16 15.60
CA VAL A 267 23.27 12.53 15.76
C VAL A 267 22.74 13.17 17.04
N ALA A 268 21.44 13.04 17.35
CA ALA A 268 20.87 13.57 18.59
C ALA A 268 21.53 12.98 19.83
N ARG A 269 21.81 11.67 19.83
CA ARG A 269 22.51 10.96 20.92
C ARG A 269 23.93 11.45 21.13
N LEU A 270 24.68 11.61 20.04
CA LEU A 270 26.10 11.96 20.07
C LEU A 270 26.35 13.44 20.40
N THR A 271 25.40 14.32 20.06
CA THR A 271 25.56 15.77 20.22
C THR A 271 24.75 16.37 21.36
N GLY A 272 23.75 15.63 21.90
CA GLY A 272 22.79 16.16 22.87
C GLY A 272 21.86 17.25 22.29
N ARG A 273 21.85 17.43 20.97
CA ARG A 273 21.07 18.47 20.25
C ARG A 273 19.96 17.83 19.43
N PRO A 274 18.82 18.51 19.21
CA PRO A 274 17.80 18.06 18.26
C PRO A 274 18.42 17.87 16.87
N ALA A 275 17.98 16.86 16.12
CA ALA A 275 18.47 16.54 14.80
C ALA A 275 17.33 16.32 13.81
N LYS A 276 17.42 16.92 12.63
CA LYS A 276 16.40 16.87 11.57
C LYS A 276 17.02 16.48 10.24
N MET A 277 16.37 15.55 9.54
CA MET A 277 16.71 15.17 8.18
C MET A 277 15.46 15.16 7.31
N ARG A 278 15.55 15.80 6.14
CA ARG A 278 14.56 15.70 5.06
C ARG A 278 15.32 15.43 3.77
N LEU A 279 15.06 14.29 3.17
CA LEU A 279 15.66 13.96 1.87
C LEU A 279 15.15 14.90 0.78
N SER A 280 16.02 15.30 -0.14
CA SER A 280 15.57 15.89 -1.39
C SER A 280 14.82 14.85 -2.21
N ARG A 281 13.97 15.27 -3.15
CA ARG A 281 13.29 14.30 -4.04
C ARG A 281 14.28 13.39 -4.76
N SER A 282 15.38 13.95 -5.23
CA SER A 282 16.39 13.19 -5.95
C SER A 282 17.14 12.19 -5.06
N ASP A 283 17.44 12.55 -3.82
CA ASP A 283 18.11 11.65 -2.88
C ASP A 283 17.15 10.55 -2.41
N ASP A 284 15.89 10.91 -2.11
CA ASP A 284 14.83 9.97 -1.73
C ASP A 284 14.68 8.89 -2.81
N MET A 285 14.53 9.29 -4.08
CA MET A 285 14.42 8.36 -5.20
C MET A 285 15.66 7.49 -5.44
N GLN A 286 16.85 7.92 -5.00
CA GLN A 286 18.08 7.13 -5.13
C GLN A 286 18.28 6.16 -3.96
N ILE A 287 18.00 6.61 -2.74
CA ILE A 287 18.28 5.89 -1.49
C ILE A 287 17.24 4.81 -1.24
N THR A 288 15.95 5.12 -1.46
CA THR A 288 14.84 4.27 -1.04
C THR A 288 14.48 3.19 -2.07
N GLY A 289 13.88 2.12 -1.57
CA GLY A 289 13.34 1.04 -2.37
C GLY A 289 12.13 1.44 -3.21
N LYS A 290 11.81 0.62 -4.21
CA LYS A 290 10.75 0.80 -5.21
C LYS A 290 9.79 -0.39 -5.22
N ARG A 291 8.71 -0.32 -6.00
CA ARG A 291 7.98 -1.52 -6.41
C ARG A 291 8.93 -2.45 -7.14
N HIS A 292 8.98 -3.70 -6.75
CA HIS A 292 9.81 -4.72 -7.40
C HIS A 292 9.53 -4.82 -8.90
N PRO A 293 10.52 -4.66 -9.77
CA PRO A 293 10.45 -5.19 -11.13
C PRO A 293 10.38 -6.72 -11.10
N PHE A 294 9.69 -7.33 -12.08
CA PHE A 294 9.64 -8.78 -12.22
C PHE A 294 10.01 -9.21 -13.63
N TYR A 295 10.65 -10.36 -13.74
CA TYR A 295 10.74 -11.13 -14.96
C TYR A 295 9.86 -12.37 -14.82
N VAL A 296 8.93 -12.55 -15.75
CA VAL A 296 7.93 -13.60 -15.74
C VAL A 296 8.21 -14.58 -16.87
N ARG A 297 8.19 -15.88 -16.57
CA ARG A 297 8.14 -16.95 -17.56
C ARG A 297 6.93 -17.82 -17.26
N TYR A 298 6.27 -18.30 -18.31
CA TYR A 298 5.14 -19.20 -18.13
C TYR A 298 5.06 -20.26 -19.21
N GLU A 299 4.45 -21.39 -18.83
CA GLU A 299 3.97 -22.44 -19.70
C GLU A 299 2.58 -22.85 -19.24
N VAL A 300 1.61 -22.83 -20.15
CA VAL A 300 0.22 -23.19 -19.85
C VAL A 300 -0.32 -24.21 -20.84
N GLY A 301 -1.04 -25.19 -20.29
CA GLY A 301 -1.81 -26.16 -21.05
C GLY A 301 -3.29 -25.85 -20.96
N ILE A 302 -3.99 -25.90 -22.10
CA ILE A 302 -5.41 -25.62 -22.20
C ILE A 302 -6.14 -26.70 -23.01
N ASP A 303 -7.46 -26.81 -22.77
CA ASP A 303 -8.38 -27.58 -23.63
C ASP A 303 -8.77 -26.79 -24.89
N GLU A 304 -9.68 -27.37 -25.71
CA GLU A 304 -10.15 -26.76 -26.96
C GLU A 304 -10.94 -25.46 -26.73
N GLN A 305 -11.52 -25.27 -25.55
CA GLN A 305 -12.29 -24.08 -25.18
C GLN A 305 -11.44 -23.01 -24.51
N GLY A 306 -10.21 -23.32 -24.07
CA GLY A 306 -9.32 -22.40 -23.37
C GLY A 306 -9.37 -22.52 -21.85
N ARG A 307 -9.90 -23.64 -21.30
CA ARG A 307 -9.79 -23.94 -19.86
C ARG A 307 -8.40 -24.41 -19.52
N PHE A 308 -7.87 -23.94 -18.41
CA PHE A 308 -6.59 -24.43 -17.89
C PHE A 308 -6.64 -25.91 -17.54
N SER A 309 -5.68 -26.67 -18.08
CA SER A 309 -5.38 -28.04 -17.71
C SER A 309 -4.20 -28.11 -16.75
N GLY A 310 -3.13 -27.35 -17.08
CA GLY A 310 -1.93 -27.23 -16.28
C GLY A 310 -1.28 -25.87 -16.41
N VAL A 311 -0.69 -25.35 -15.34
CA VAL A 311 -0.09 -24.02 -15.30
C VAL A 311 1.26 -24.09 -14.61
N ASN A 312 2.31 -23.57 -15.26
CA ASN A 312 3.62 -23.31 -14.67
C ASN A 312 3.98 -21.84 -14.85
N ILE A 313 4.23 -21.13 -13.76
CA ILE A 313 4.59 -19.70 -13.76
C ILE A 313 5.81 -19.50 -12.87
N ASP A 314 6.87 -18.90 -13.42
CA ASP A 314 8.04 -18.42 -12.72
C ASP A 314 7.95 -16.88 -12.56
N LEU A 315 8.03 -16.42 -11.32
CA LEU A 315 8.00 -15.02 -10.94
C LEU A 315 9.37 -14.65 -10.33
N ALA A 316 10.26 -14.05 -11.12
CA ALA A 316 11.57 -13.61 -10.66
C ALA A 316 11.56 -12.12 -10.33
N ALA A 317 11.61 -11.79 -9.03
CA ALA A 317 11.62 -10.41 -8.55
C ALA A 317 13.05 -9.86 -8.47
N ASP A 318 13.24 -8.63 -8.93
CA ASP A 318 14.40 -7.83 -8.58
C ASP A 318 14.22 -7.29 -7.15
N CYS A 319 14.97 -7.84 -6.19
CA CYS A 319 14.85 -7.48 -4.78
C CYS A 319 15.81 -6.35 -4.35
N GLY A 320 16.77 -5.99 -5.19
CA GLY A 320 17.87 -5.15 -4.77
C GLY A 320 18.92 -5.93 -3.96
N TYR A 321 19.70 -5.24 -3.14
CA TYR A 321 20.86 -5.85 -2.49
C TYR A 321 20.55 -6.58 -1.18
N SER A 322 19.48 -6.22 -0.47
CA SER A 322 19.05 -6.83 0.79
C SER A 322 17.62 -7.35 0.72
N LEU A 323 17.17 -8.08 1.74
CA LEU A 323 15.86 -8.73 1.76
C LEU A 323 14.71 -7.74 1.90
N ASP A 324 14.81 -6.75 2.78
CA ASP A 324 13.68 -5.88 3.21
C ASP A 324 12.39 -6.72 3.38
N LEU A 325 11.34 -6.42 2.62
CA LEU A 325 10.06 -7.16 2.62
C LEU A 325 9.89 -8.11 1.42
N SER A 326 10.93 -8.28 0.60
CA SER A 326 10.88 -9.01 -0.67
C SER A 326 10.36 -10.44 -0.54
N GLY A 327 10.69 -11.14 0.55
CA GLY A 327 10.20 -12.49 0.81
C GLY A 327 8.68 -12.57 0.77
N SER A 328 8.01 -11.74 1.56
CA SER A 328 6.55 -11.69 1.67
C SER A 328 5.89 -11.10 0.41
N ILE A 329 6.57 -10.17 -0.28
CA ILE A 329 6.07 -9.54 -1.53
C ILE A 329 6.01 -10.57 -2.65
N VAL A 330 7.06 -11.39 -2.81
CA VAL A 330 7.09 -12.45 -3.81
C VAL A 330 6.08 -13.55 -3.47
N ASP A 331 5.96 -13.95 -2.19
CA ASP A 331 4.92 -14.88 -1.77
C ASP A 331 3.52 -14.36 -2.12
N ARG A 332 3.24 -13.06 -1.92
CA ARG A 332 1.95 -12.46 -2.28
C ARG A 332 1.73 -12.39 -3.79
N ALA A 333 2.77 -12.16 -4.60
CA ALA A 333 2.67 -12.27 -6.04
C ALA A 333 2.27 -13.70 -6.46
N MET A 334 2.86 -14.72 -5.84
CA MET A 334 2.51 -16.11 -6.06
C MET A 334 1.05 -16.42 -5.68
N PHE A 335 0.55 -15.92 -4.53
CA PHE A 335 -0.85 -16.07 -4.14
C PHE A 335 -1.83 -15.47 -5.15
N HIS A 336 -1.46 -14.34 -5.77
CA HIS A 336 -2.34 -13.63 -6.70
C HIS A 336 -2.08 -13.94 -8.17
N ALA A 337 -1.20 -14.91 -8.47
CA ALA A 337 -1.00 -15.43 -9.82
C ALA A 337 -2.23 -16.17 -10.37
N ASP A 338 -3.24 -16.40 -9.54
CA ASP A 338 -4.55 -16.92 -9.95
C ASP A 338 -5.57 -15.82 -10.29
N ASN A 339 -5.38 -14.58 -9.80
CA ASN A 339 -6.42 -13.55 -9.84
C ASN A 339 -7.80 -14.15 -9.53
N ALA A 340 -8.77 -14.07 -10.45
CA ALA A 340 -10.13 -14.62 -10.31
C ALA A 340 -10.28 -16.02 -10.91
N TYR A 341 -9.19 -16.73 -11.26
CA TYR A 341 -9.23 -17.93 -12.09
C TYR A 341 -8.85 -19.19 -11.35
N TYR A 342 -9.55 -20.27 -11.66
CA TYR A 342 -9.20 -21.61 -11.23
C TYR A 342 -8.13 -22.20 -12.17
N LEU A 343 -6.93 -22.44 -11.66
CA LEU A 343 -5.78 -22.83 -12.48
C LEU A 343 -5.68 -24.33 -12.80
N GLY A 344 -6.50 -25.19 -12.17
CA GLY A 344 -6.30 -26.65 -12.28
C GLY A 344 -5.03 -27.12 -11.58
N ASP A 345 -4.24 -27.97 -12.22
CA ASP A 345 -2.92 -28.37 -11.74
C ASP A 345 -1.94 -27.22 -11.98
N ALA A 346 -1.32 -26.74 -10.91
CA ALA A 346 -0.52 -25.52 -10.97
C ALA A 346 0.79 -25.63 -10.20
N CYS A 347 1.84 -25.03 -10.77
CA CYS A 347 3.11 -24.79 -10.12
C CYS A 347 3.47 -23.30 -10.30
N VAL A 348 3.57 -22.55 -9.20
CA VAL A 348 3.99 -21.16 -9.20
C VAL A 348 5.26 -21.04 -8.38
N THR A 349 6.36 -20.61 -9.01
CA THR A 349 7.66 -20.46 -8.35
C THR A 349 8.02 -18.99 -8.24
N GLY A 350 8.37 -18.53 -7.04
CA GLY A 350 8.85 -17.18 -6.78
C GLY A 350 10.36 -17.18 -6.51
N TYR A 351 11.11 -16.37 -7.25
CA TYR A 351 12.56 -16.17 -7.08
C TYR A 351 12.82 -14.78 -6.52
N ARG A 352 13.63 -14.67 -5.48
CA ARG A 352 14.04 -13.44 -4.81
C ARG A 352 15.44 -13.07 -5.26
N CYS A 353 15.55 -12.50 -6.47
CA CYS A 353 16.84 -12.24 -7.10
C CYS A 353 17.56 -11.06 -6.45
N ARG A 354 18.85 -11.27 -6.12
CA ARG A 354 19.72 -10.23 -5.58
C ARG A 354 20.39 -9.44 -6.71
N THR A 355 20.26 -8.12 -6.67
CA THR A 355 20.93 -7.22 -7.58
C THR A 355 21.69 -6.14 -6.80
N HIS A 356 22.53 -5.33 -7.49
CA HIS A 356 23.24 -4.21 -6.88
C HIS A 356 22.48 -2.91 -7.15
N THR A 357 21.20 -2.90 -6.70
CA THR A 357 20.31 -1.74 -6.66
C THR A 357 19.81 -1.52 -5.24
N ALA A 358 19.20 -0.37 -4.94
CA ALA A 358 18.53 -0.15 -3.67
C ALA A 358 17.52 -1.27 -3.41
N SER A 359 17.43 -1.74 -2.17
CA SER A 359 16.50 -2.83 -1.82
C SER A 359 15.06 -2.43 -2.09
N ASN A 360 14.41 -3.15 -2.99
CA ASN A 360 13.01 -2.90 -3.31
C ASN A 360 12.11 -3.26 -2.12
N THR A 361 11.00 -2.52 -1.96
CA THR A 361 10.20 -2.55 -0.75
C THR A 361 8.70 -2.64 -1.04
N ALA A 362 7.88 -2.57 0.01
CA ALA A 362 6.43 -2.53 -0.09
C ALA A 362 5.95 -1.41 -1.03
N TYR A 363 4.99 -1.74 -1.85
CA TYR A 363 4.23 -0.78 -2.64
C TYR A 363 2.79 -1.27 -2.76
N ARG A 364 1.80 -0.37 -2.81
CA ARG A 364 0.35 -0.63 -2.90
C ARG A 364 0.04 -1.89 -3.71
N GLY A 365 -0.55 -2.93 -3.07
CA GLY A 365 -0.80 -4.27 -3.61
C GLY A 365 0.26 -5.33 -3.29
N PHE A 366 1.47 -4.94 -2.83
CA PHE A 366 2.49 -5.79 -2.18
C PHE A 366 2.80 -7.08 -2.97
N GLY A 367 3.11 -7.00 -4.28
CA GLY A 367 3.36 -8.15 -5.14
C GLY A 367 2.11 -8.68 -5.86
N GLY A 368 0.91 -8.50 -5.30
CA GLY A 368 -0.35 -8.86 -5.94
C GLY A 368 -0.52 -8.32 -7.36
N PRO A 369 -0.22 -7.03 -7.62
CA PRO A 369 -0.30 -6.47 -8.96
C PRO A 369 0.54 -7.21 -10.01
N GLN A 370 1.76 -7.62 -9.66
CA GLN A 370 2.64 -8.35 -10.57
C GLN A 370 2.11 -9.76 -10.87
N GLY A 371 1.63 -10.48 -9.84
CA GLY A 371 1.00 -11.79 -10.02
C GLY A 371 -0.26 -11.72 -10.89
N MET A 372 -1.12 -10.72 -10.66
CA MET A 372 -2.33 -10.52 -11.46
C MET A 372 -2.02 -10.09 -12.90
N LEU A 373 -1.05 -9.21 -13.11
CA LEU A 373 -0.63 -8.83 -14.46
C LEU A 373 -0.11 -10.03 -15.24
N ALA A 374 0.63 -10.93 -14.56
CA ALA A 374 1.14 -12.15 -15.19
C ALA A 374 0.03 -13.03 -15.74
N ILE A 375 -1.01 -13.30 -14.96
CA ILE A 375 -2.11 -14.16 -15.42
C ILE A 375 -2.99 -13.46 -16.44
N GLU A 376 -3.21 -12.14 -16.34
CA GLU A 376 -4.00 -11.39 -17.32
C GLU A 376 -3.31 -11.34 -18.69
N HIS A 377 -1.98 -11.30 -18.71
CA HIS A 377 -1.17 -11.44 -19.94
C HIS A 377 -1.37 -12.82 -20.56
N ILE A 378 -1.35 -13.88 -19.76
CA ILE A 378 -1.61 -15.27 -20.21
C ILE A 378 -3.02 -15.40 -20.78
N MET A 379 -4.05 -14.81 -20.14
CA MET A 379 -5.43 -14.83 -20.63
C MET A 379 -5.57 -14.19 -22.02
N GLY A 380 -4.90 -13.05 -22.24
CA GLY A 380 -4.85 -12.40 -23.55
C GLY A 380 -4.16 -13.26 -24.61
N HIS A 381 -3.07 -13.93 -24.25
CA HIS A 381 -2.36 -14.85 -25.16
C HIS A 381 -3.23 -16.04 -25.57
N ILE A 382 -3.92 -16.68 -24.60
CA ILE A 382 -4.86 -17.79 -24.86
C ILE A 382 -5.97 -17.33 -25.82
N ALA A 383 -6.59 -16.18 -25.56
CA ALA A 383 -7.69 -15.66 -26.37
C ALA A 383 -7.27 -15.40 -27.82
N THR A 384 -6.09 -14.81 -28.01
CA THR A 384 -5.53 -14.58 -29.36
C THR A 384 -5.24 -15.92 -30.06
N PHE A 385 -4.65 -16.89 -29.37
CA PHE A 385 -4.40 -18.22 -29.94
C PHE A 385 -5.69 -18.92 -30.39
N LEU A 386 -6.77 -18.78 -29.62
CA LEU A 386 -8.09 -19.35 -29.97
C LEU A 386 -8.91 -18.49 -30.93
N GLY A 387 -8.47 -17.28 -31.26
CA GLY A 387 -9.21 -16.33 -32.12
C GLY A 387 -10.53 -15.86 -31.53
N CYS A 388 -10.63 -15.76 -30.17
CA CYS A 388 -11.86 -15.38 -29.48
C CYS A 388 -11.68 -14.11 -28.61
N ASP A 389 -12.80 -13.58 -28.09
CA ASP A 389 -12.76 -12.46 -27.15
C ASP A 389 -12.08 -12.85 -25.83
N PRO A 390 -11.08 -12.10 -25.32
CA PRO A 390 -10.45 -12.39 -24.03
C PRO A 390 -11.42 -12.51 -22.86
N LEU A 391 -12.58 -11.82 -22.90
CA LEU A 391 -13.60 -11.92 -21.86
C LEU A 391 -14.18 -13.34 -21.78
N VAL A 392 -14.35 -14.02 -22.91
CA VAL A 392 -14.85 -15.41 -22.95
C VAL A 392 -13.90 -16.34 -22.20
N VAL A 393 -12.60 -16.23 -22.47
CA VAL A 393 -11.58 -17.05 -21.79
C VAL A 393 -11.54 -16.74 -20.28
N ARG A 394 -11.66 -15.48 -19.89
CA ARG A 394 -11.73 -15.08 -18.47
C ARG A 394 -12.92 -15.70 -17.77
N GLN A 395 -14.14 -15.53 -18.30
CA GLN A 395 -15.37 -16.08 -17.71
C GLN A 395 -15.33 -17.61 -17.62
N LEU A 396 -14.76 -18.28 -18.61
CA LEU A 396 -14.64 -19.74 -18.65
C LEU A 396 -13.77 -20.29 -17.51
N ASN A 397 -12.78 -19.50 -17.09
CA ASN A 397 -11.81 -19.89 -16.07
C ASN A 397 -12.11 -19.36 -14.67
N TYR A 398 -13.16 -18.57 -14.47
CA TYR A 398 -13.54 -18.09 -13.13
C TYR A 398 -13.69 -19.24 -12.13
N TYR A 399 -13.43 -18.93 -10.87
CA TYR A 399 -13.83 -19.78 -9.76
C TYR A 399 -15.33 -20.07 -9.81
N GLY A 400 -15.74 -21.11 -9.11
CA GLY A 400 -17.16 -21.51 -9.05
C GLY A 400 -17.43 -22.87 -9.68
N GLY A 401 -18.61 -23.41 -9.41
CA GLY A 401 -18.97 -24.76 -9.79
C GLY A 401 -18.33 -25.84 -8.89
N GLU A 402 -18.74 -27.08 -9.12
CA GLU A 402 -18.26 -28.22 -8.35
C GLU A 402 -16.77 -28.46 -8.57
N GLY A 403 -15.98 -28.53 -7.47
CA GLY A 403 -14.54 -28.78 -7.49
C GLY A 403 -13.66 -27.59 -7.91
N ARG A 404 -14.22 -26.43 -8.27
CA ARG A 404 -13.48 -25.26 -8.76
C ARG A 404 -13.55 -24.05 -7.82
N ASN A 405 -13.59 -24.27 -6.51
CA ASN A 405 -13.72 -23.23 -5.49
C ASN A 405 -12.53 -23.17 -4.52
N THR A 406 -11.40 -23.75 -4.89
CA THR A 406 -10.19 -23.81 -4.05
C THR A 406 -9.00 -23.27 -4.82
N THR A 407 -8.26 -22.34 -4.22
CA THR A 407 -7.05 -21.74 -4.81
C THR A 407 -5.91 -22.76 -4.95
N HIS A 408 -4.87 -22.42 -5.72
CA HIS A 408 -3.68 -23.24 -5.87
C HIS A 408 -2.85 -23.38 -4.58
N TYR A 409 -3.13 -22.55 -3.55
CA TYR A 409 -2.59 -22.64 -2.19
C TYR A 409 -3.62 -23.17 -1.17
N TYR A 410 -4.69 -23.81 -1.66
CA TYR A 410 -5.72 -24.54 -0.92
C TYR A 410 -6.65 -23.72 -0.03
N GLN A 411 -6.73 -22.39 -0.18
CA GLN A 411 -7.79 -21.58 0.43
C GLN A 411 -9.10 -21.74 -0.33
N GLN A 412 -10.19 -22.01 0.40
CA GLN A 412 -11.53 -22.09 -0.18
C GLN A 412 -12.05 -20.68 -0.52
N ILE A 413 -12.55 -20.52 -1.74
CA ILE A 413 -13.28 -19.34 -2.16
C ILE A 413 -14.73 -19.46 -1.70
N LYS A 414 -15.08 -18.66 -0.69
CA LYS A 414 -16.44 -18.53 -0.19
C LYS A 414 -17.02 -17.23 -0.74
N HIS A 415 -18.28 -17.24 -1.19
CA HIS A 415 -18.98 -16.03 -1.65
C HIS A 415 -18.24 -15.30 -2.80
N ASP A 416 -17.94 -16.01 -3.87
CA ASP A 416 -17.38 -15.42 -5.09
C ASP A 416 -18.37 -14.42 -5.72
N ARG A 417 -17.90 -13.18 -5.89
CA ARG A 417 -18.68 -12.07 -6.48
C ARG A 417 -18.33 -11.82 -7.96
N MET A 418 -17.34 -12.51 -8.48
CA MET A 418 -16.81 -12.21 -9.81
C MET A 418 -17.85 -12.34 -10.94
N PRO A 419 -18.65 -13.43 -11.00
CA PRO A 419 -19.67 -13.56 -12.06
C PRO A 419 -20.71 -12.44 -12.04
N GLU A 420 -21.17 -12.03 -10.83
CA GLU A 420 -22.14 -10.93 -10.63
C GLU A 420 -21.55 -9.58 -11.10
N ILE A 421 -20.36 -9.24 -10.60
CA ILE A 421 -19.65 -7.98 -10.92
C ILE A 421 -19.38 -7.89 -12.42
N THR A 422 -18.89 -8.98 -13.01
CA THR A 422 -18.58 -9.03 -14.45
C THR A 422 -19.83 -8.84 -15.28
N GLN A 423 -20.94 -9.53 -14.96
CA GLN A 423 -22.18 -9.42 -15.73
C GLN A 423 -22.79 -8.02 -15.63
N GLN A 424 -22.77 -7.42 -14.43
CA GLN A 424 -23.26 -6.06 -14.26
C GLN A 424 -22.39 -5.07 -15.03
N LEU A 425 -21.06 -5.21 -14.97
CA LEU A 425 -20.15 -4.30 -15.69
C LEU A 425 -20.24 -4.46 -17.21
N ILE A 426 -20.46 -5.67 -17.74
CA ILE A 426 -20.75 -5.91 -19.18
C ILE A 426 -21.95 -5.06 -19.61
N ASN A 427 -23.02 -5.05 -18.84
CA ASN A 427 -24.23 -4.30 -19.14
C ASN A 427 -24.01 -2.79 -19.00
N ASP A 428 -23.42 -2.34 -17.89
CA ASP A 428 -23.18 -0.91 -17.60
C ASP A 428 -22.20 -0.25 -18.56
N SER A 429 -21.24 -1.01 -19.09
CA SER A 429 -20.23 -0.52 -20.02
C SER A 429 -20.62 -0.69 -21.50
N ASP A 430 -21.75 -1.28 -21.83
CA ASP A 430 -22.13 -1.66 -23.20
C ASP A 430 -21.06 -2.51 -23.89
N TYR A 431 -20.43 -3.43 -23.19
CA TYR A 431 -19.20 -4.12 -23.62
C TYR A 431 -19.33 -4.72 -25.03
N HIS A 432 -20.35 -5.53 -25.27
CA HIS A 432 -20.49 -6.25 -26.54
C HIS A 432 -20.67 -5.32 -27.74
N ARG A 433 -21.55 -4.31 -27.63
CA ARG A 433 -21.74 -3.32 -28.68
C ARG A 433 -20.43 -2.54 -28.95
N ARG A 434 -19.76 -2.07 -27.92
CA ARG A 434 -18.48 -1.36 -28.07
C ARG A 434 -17.39 -2.25 -28.71
N ARG A 435 -17.37 -3.54 -28.39
CA ARG A 435 -16.45 -4.49 -29.01
C ARG A 435 -16.68 -4.60 -30.52
N GLU A 436 -17.95 -4.67 -30.96
CA GLU A 436 -18.33 -4.67 -32.40
C GLU A 436 -17.95 -3.36 -33.07
N ASP A 437 -18.31 -2.21 -32.46
CA ASP A 437 -17.98 -0.88 -33.00
C ASP A 437 -16.46 -0.68 -33.14
N ILE A 438 -15.66 -1.15 -32.17
CA ILE A 438 -14.20 -1.08 -32.19
C ILE A 438 -13.63 -1.95 -33.34
N ARG A 439 -14.13 -3.16 -33.51
CA ARG A 439 -13.70 -4.02 -34.66
C ARG A 439 -13.99 -3.39 -35.98
N ALA A 440 -15.18 -2.81 -36.17
CA ALA A 440 -15.54 -2.08 -37.39
C ALA A 440 -14.65 -0.84 -37.57
N PHE A 441 -14.40 -0.08 -36.53
CA PHE A 441 -13.47 1.06 -36.54
C PHE A 441 -12.06 0.62 -36.97
N ASN A 442 -11.52 -0.43 -36.35
CA ASN A 442 -10.17 -0.91 -36.61
C ASN A 442 -10.01 -1.44 -38.07
N ALA A 443 -11.04 -2.04 -38.64
CA ALA A 443 -11.03 -2.49 -40.02
C ALA A 443 -10.95 -1.32 -41.05
N SER A 444 -11.51 -0.16 -40.70
CA SER A 444 -11.56 1.02 -41.57
C SER A 444 -10.45 2.05 -41.35
N HIS A 445 -9.69 1.94 -40.27
CA HIS A 445 -8.64 2.91 -39.91
C HIS A 445 -7.26 2.24 -39.82
N ALA A 446 -6.36 2.63 -40.71
CA ALA A 446 -5.00 2.07 -40.78
C ALA A 446 -4.05 2.71 -39.74
N ARG A 447 -4.19 4.03 -39.48
CA ARG A 447 -3.26 4.81 -38.66
C ARG A 447 -3.55 4.74 -37.16
N VAL A 448 -4.79 4.69 -36.77
CA VAL A 448 -5.22 4.63 -35.37
C VAL A 448 -5.98 3.34 -35.12
N LYS A 449 -5.76 2.74 -33.96
CA LYS A 449 -6.45 1.52 -33.51
C LYS A 449 -7.03 1.73 -32.13
N ARG A 450 -8.21 1.17 -31.89
CA ARG A 450 -8.84 1.13 -30.58
C ARG A 450 -8.70 -0.26 -29.96
N GLY A 451 -8.65 -0.30 -28.64
CA GLY A 451 -8.67 -1.54 -27.88
C GLY A 451 -9.64 -1.46 -26.71
N LEU A 452 -10.20 -2.60 -26.34
CA LEU A 452 -11.14 -2.74 -25.24
C LEU A 452 -10.77 -3.95 -24.40
N ALA A 453 -10.73 -3.78 -23.08
CA ALA A 453 -10.56 -4.92 -22.19
C ALA A 453 -11.44 -4.76 -20.93
N LEU A 454 -12.00 -5.88 -20.47
CA LEU A 454 -12.62 -6.01 -19.16
C LEU A 454 -11.82 -7.03 -18.37
N THR A 455 -11.21 -6.60 -17.24
CA THR A 455 -10.43 -7.46 -16.35
C THR A 455 -11.00 -7.51 -14.95
N PRO A 456 -11.00 -8.69 -14.31
CA PRO A 456 -11.40 -8.86 -12.92
C PRO A 456 -10.27 -8.55 -11.95
N VAL A 457 -10.66 -8.32 -10.69
CA VAL A 457 -9.76 -8.26 -9.54
C VAL A 457 -10.36 -9.08 -8.39
N LYS A 458 -9.61 -10.08 -7.90
CA LYS A 458 -9.86 -10.78 -6.63
C LYS A 458 -8.62 -10.62 -5.76
N PHE A 459 -8.70 -9.81 -4.72
CA PHE A 459 -7.56 -9.48 -3.88
C PHE A 459 -7.76 -9.93 -2.43
N GLY A 460 -6.82 -10.69 -1.90
CA GLY A 460 -6.86 -11.20 -0.53
C GLY A 460 -6.47 -10.14 0.50
N ILE A 461 -7.31 -10.00 1.54
CA ILE A 461 -7.15 -8.99 2.58
C ILE A 461 -6.70 -9.65 3.88
N SER A 462 -5.49 -9.37 4.28
CA SER A 462 -4.77 -9.54 5.55
C SER A 462 -3.27 -9.45 5.33
N PHE A 463 -2.49 -9.33 6.38
CA PHE A 463 -1.09 -9.73 6.36
C PHE A 463 -0.99 -11.25 6.24
N THR A 464 -0.10 -11.74 5.38
CA THR A 464 0.19 -13.19 5.27
C THR A 464 0.95 -13.73 6.48
N SER A 465 1.63 -12.84 7.22
CA SER A 465 2.23 -13.13 8.54
C SER A 465 1.17 -12.98 9.63
N GLY A 466 0.72 -14.09 10.22
CA GLY A 466 -0.43 -14.13 11.11
C GLY A 466 -0.37 -13.16 12.30
N PHE A 467 0.81 -12.97 12.92
CA PHE A 467 0.99 -12.11 14.09
C PHE A 467 0.77 -10.62 13.78
N LEU A 468 0.86 -10.18 12.53
CA LEU A 468 0.63 -8.78 12.16
C LEU A 468 -0.87 -8.41 12.06
N ASN A 469 -1.77 -9.39 12.08
CA ASN A 469 -3.21 -9.13 11.96
C ASN A 469 -3.83 -8.77 13.32
N GLN A 470 -3.35 -7.69 13.93
CA GLN A 470 -3.78 -7.19 15.24
C GLN A 470 -3.70 -5.67 15.32
N ALA A 471 -4.52 -5.06 16.17
CA ALA A 471 -4.47 -3.63 16.48
C ALA A 471 -4.96 -3.33 17.89
N GLY A 472 -4.50 -2.20 18.43
CA GLY A 472 -4.92 -1.62 19.68
C GLY A 472 -5.54 -0.24 19.51
N ALA A 473 -6.41 0.15 20.45
CA ALA A 473 -6.95 1.48 20.59
C ALA A 473 -7.07 1.89 22.05
N LEU A 474 -7.01 3.19 22.34
CA LEU A 474 -7.26 3.78 23.65
C LEU A 474 -8.24 4.95 23.48
N ILE A 475 -9.34 4.90 24.21
CA ILE A 475 -10.35 5.96 24.24
C ILE A 475 -10.44 6.54 25.64
N LEU A 476 -10.47 7.86 25.73
CA LEU A 476 -10.63 8.64 26.96
C LEU A 476 -11.88 9.54 26.80
N ILE A 477 -12.78 9.53 27.75
CA ILE A 477 -13.91 10.45 27.84
C ILE A 477 -13.58 11.47 28.92
N TYR A 478 -13.68 12.76 28.57
CA TYR A 478 -13.51 13.84 29.53
C TYR A 478 -14.83 14.19 30.19
N THR A 479 -14.77 14.86 31.36
CA THR A 479 -15.97 15.22 32.15
C THR A 479 -16.90 16.21 31.43
N ASP A 480 -16.43 16.89 30.41
CA ASP A 480 -17.21 17.76 29.53
C ASP A 480 -17.90 17.01 28.35
N GLY A 481 -17.78 15.68 28.31
CA GLY A 481 -18.36 14.84 27.26
C GLY A 481 -17.54 14.78 25.97
N THR A 482 -16.39 15.46 25.90
CA THR A 482 -15.49 15.29 24.76
C THR A 482 -14.70 13.97 24.83
N VAL A 483 -14.33 13.43 23.69
CA VAL A 483 -13.66 12.14 23.58
C VAL A 483 -12.31 12.27 22.88
N GLN A 484 -11.28 11.73 23.51
CA GLN A 484 -9.98 11.56 22.88
C GLN A 484 -9.84 10.13 22.35
N LEU A 485 -9.51 10.00 21.05
CA LEU A 485 -9.33 8.73 20.37
C LEU A 485 -7.86 8.56 19.97
N ASN A 486 -7.28 7.40 20.35
CA ASN A 486 -5.94 6.97 19.95
C ASN A 486 -6.05 5.57 19.36
N HIS A 487 -5.34 5.30 18.26
CA HIS A 487 -5.19 3.97 17.68
C HIS A 487 -3.82 3.81 17.02
N GLY A 488 -3.43 2.56 16.74
CA GLY A 488 -2.12 2.24 16.18
C GLY A 488 -1.95 2.50 14.69
N GLY A 489 -3.05 2.74 13.96
CA GLY A 489 -3.01 3.02 12.53
C GLY A 489 -2.52 4.45 12.23
N THR A 490 -1.93 4.63 11.06
CA THR A 490 -1.37 5.91 10.60
C THR A 490 -2.19 6.51 9.46
N GLU A 491 -2.34 7.85 9.46
CA GLU A 491 -3.04 8.60 8.41
C GLU A 491 -2.04 9.05 7.33
N MET A 492 -2.28 8.59 6.10
CA MET A 492 -1.45 8.92 4.94
C MET A 492 -2.27 9.50 3.77
N GLY A 493 -3.47 10.00 4.07
CA GLY A 493 -4.42 10.56 3.11
C GLY A 493 -5.59 9.64 2.73
N GLN A 494 -5.58 8.39 3.22
CA GLN A 494 -6.61 7.39 2.90
C GLN A 494 -7.91 7.54 3.70
N GLY A 495 -7.94 8.44 4.70
CA GLY A 495 -9.11 8.70 5.52
C GLY A 495 -9.35 7.68 6.65
N LEU A 496 -8.32 6.97 7.09
CA LEU A 496 -8.41 6.02 8.21
C LEU A 496 -8.96 6.70 9.47
N ASN A 497 -8.40 7.84 9.84
CA ASN A 497 -8.82 8.58 11.02
C ASN A 497 -10.31 8.95 10.96
N THR A 498 -10.81 9.39 9.81
CA THR A 498 -12.21 9.72 9.61
C THR A 498 -13.11 8.50 9.82
N LYS A 499 -12.77 7.36 9.24
CA LYS A 499 -13.52 6.12 9.38
C LYS A 499 -13.56 5.63 10.83
N VAL A 500 -12.43 5.69 11.55
CA VAL A 500 -12.38 5.27 12.97
C VAL A 500 -13.17 6.23 13.87
N ILE A 501 -13.16 7.55 13.58
CA ILE A 501 -14.04 8.54 14.24
C ILE A 501 -15.51 8.16 14.04
N GLN A 502 -15.92 7.81 12.80
CA GLN A 502 -17.30 7.38 12.50
C GLN A 502 -17.71 6.15 13.31
N VAL A 503 -16.82 5.17 13.43
CA VAL A 503 -17.04 3.95 14.23
C VAL A 503 -17.30 4.30 15.71
N VAL A 504 -16.45 5.13 16.31
CA VAL A 504 -16.57 5.52 17.72
C VAL A 504 -17.82 6.37 17.94
N ALA A 505 -18.10 7.33 17.06
CA ALA A 505 -19.30 8.16 17.10
C ALA A 505 -20.58 7.33 17.02
N GLN A 506 -20.61 6.32 16.15
CA GLN A 506 -21.74 5.38 16.01
C GLN A 506 -21.97 4.56 17.27
N VAL A 507 -20.90 4.09 17.92
CA VAL A 507 -21.02 3.30 19.17
C VAL A 507 -21.51 4.16 20.32
N LEU A 508 -20.89 5.34 20.51
CA LEU A 508 -21.23 6.23 21.64
C LEU A 508 -22.46 7.09 21.37
N GLN A 509 -22.97 7.11 20.12
CA GLN A 509 -24.10 7.91 19.67
C GLN A 509 -23.93 9.42 19.92
N ILE A 510 -22.71 9.92 19.65
CA ILE A 510 -22.32 11.32 19.77
C ILE A 510 -21.92 11.89 18.40
N SER A 511 -21.86 13.22 18.29
CA SER A 511 -21.36 13.86 17.08
C SER A 511 -19.87 13.53 16.84
N PRO A 512 -19.44 13.25 15.58
CA PRO A 512 -18.03 13.15 15.23
C PRO A 512 -17.20 14.36 15.66
N SER A 513 -17.77 15.55 15.73
CA SER A 513 -17.12 16.78 16.18
C SER A 513 -16.72 16.78 17.67
N GLN A 514 -17.32 15.93 18.48
CA GLN A 514 -16.95 15.73 19.90
C GLN A 514 -15.74 14.82 20.08
N ILE A 515 -15.28 14.16 19.00
CA ILE A 515 -14.17 13.21 19.02
C ILE A 515 -12.91 13.88 18.47
N ARG A 516 -11.89 13.99 19.30
CA ARG A 516 -10.57 14.45 18.89
C ARG A 516 -9.65 13.25 18.67
N ILE A 517 -9.25 13.04 17.42
CA ILE A 517 -8.23 12.04 17.10
C ILE A 517 -6.82 12.59 17.32
N MET A 518 -5.98 11.81 17.97
CA MET A 518 -4.61 12.19 18.29
C MET A 518 -3.63 11.72 17.21
N ALA A 519 -2.35 12.11 17.36
CA ALA A 519 -1.26 11.48 16.63
C ALA A 519 -1.17 9.99 17.00
N THR A 520 -0.75 9.15 16.08
CA THR A 520 -0.32 7.78 16.39
C THR A 520 0.97 7.87 17.18
N ASP A 521 0.95 7.36 18.41
CA ASP A 521 1.97 7.59 19.41
C ASP A 521 2.23 6.27 20.16
N THR A 522 3.48 5.80 20.10
CA THR A 522 3.87 4.50 20.69
C THR A 522 3.82 4.46 22.21
N SER A 523 3.74 5.62 22.90
CA SER A 523 3.53 5.66 24.35
C SER A 523 2.07 5.43 24.76
N LYS A 524 1.11 5.62 23.84
CA LYS A 524 -0.32 5.45 24.08
C LYS A 524 -0.86 4.13 23.56
N VAL A 525 -0.42 3.71 22.38
CA VAL A 525 -0.81 2.44 21.75
C VAL A 525 0.45 1.76 21.22
N PRO A 526 1.16 1.00 22.08
CA PRO A 526 2.41 0.35 21.73
C PRO A 526 2.20 -0.94 20.92
N ASN A 527 3.29 -1.44 20.30
CA ASN A 527 3.37 -2.76 19.65
C ASN A 527 2.31 -2.97 18.56
N THR A 528 1.99 -1.91 17.82
CA THR A 528 1.02 -1.98 16.73
C THR A 528 1.66 -2.46 15.43
N SER A 529 0.86 -3.13 14.63
CA SER A 529 1.24 -3.53 13.28
C SER A 529 1.33 -2.33 12.33
N PRO A 530 2.09 -2.40 11.23
CA PRO A 530 2.15 -1.33 10.25
C PRO A 530 0.77 -1.06 9.63
N THR A 531 0.55 0.17 9.18
CA THR A 531 -0.65 0.51 8.40
C THR A 531 -0.42 0.10 6.95
N ALA A 532 -0.68 -1.17 6.67
CA ALA A 532 -0.46 -1.84 5.41
C ALA A 532 -1.52 -2.93 5.18
N ALA A 533 -1.37 -3.75 4.12
CA ALA A 533 -2.27 -4.84 3.75
C ALA A 533 -3.75 -4.44 3.61
N SER A 534 -4.04 -3.16 3.41
CA SER A 534 -5.38 -2.57 3.34
C SER A 534 -6.26 -2.81 4.58
N SER A 535 -5.72 -3.38 5.65
CA SER A 535 -6.48 -3.80 6.84
C SER A 535 -6.65 -2.70 7.90
N GLY A 536 -6.15 -1.49 7.65
CA GLY A 536 -6.13 -0.42 8.65
C GLY A 536 -7.51 -0.10 9.24
N ALA A 537 -8.55 0.04 8.41
CA ALA A 537 -9.90 0.31 8.87
C ALA A 537 -10.51 -0.89 9.62
N ASP A 538 -10.28 -2.12 9.12
CA ASP A 538 -10.76 -3.35 9.75
C ASP A 538 -10.15 -3.53 11.16
N LEU A 539 -8.83 -3.43 11.26
CA LEU A 539 -8.11 -3.68 12.50
C LEU A 539 -8.35 -2.56 13.54
N ASN A 540 -8.04 -1.31 13.16
CA ASN A 540 -8.12 -0.18 14.08
C ASN A 540 -9.58 0.22 14.37
N GLY A 541 -10.47 0.11 13.39
CA GLY A 541 -11.91 0.33 13.57
C GLY A 541 -12.50 -0.68 14.56
N LYS A 542 -12.14 -1.96 14.45
CA LYS A 542 -12.62 -3.01 15.37
C LYS A 542 -12.05 -2.82 16.78
N ALA A 543 -10.76 -2.49 16.92
CA ALA A 543 -10.15 -2.20 18.21
C ALA A 543 -10.83 -0.99 18.90
N ALA A 544 -11.08 0.09 18.15
CA ALA A 544 -11.79 1.27 18.63
C ALA A 544 -13.26 0.97 18.98
N GLN A 545 -13.95 0.13 18.17
CA GLN A 545 -15.30 -0.34 18.45
C GLN A 545 -15.37 -1.06 19.80
N ILE A 546 -14.41 -1.95 20.09
CA ILE A 546 -14.35 -2.69 21.37
C ILE A 546 -14.15 -1.71 22.54
N ALA A 547 -13.20 -0.78 22.46
CA ALA A 547 -12.97 0.22 23.50
C ALA A 547 -14.21 1.10 23.77
N ALA A 548 -14.84 1.60 22.70
CA ALA A 548 -16.04 2.43 22.78
C ALA A 548 -17.24 1.65 23.37
N THR A 549 -17.42 0.39 22.98
CA THR A 549 -18.46 -0.48 23.52
C THR A 549 -18.25 -0.70 25.03
N THR A 550 -17.02 -0.99 25.47
CA THR A 550 -16.68 -1.13 26.89
C THR A 550 -17.07 0.12 27.69
N LEU A 551 -16.76 1.31 27.18
CA LEU A 551 -17.11 2.57 27.84
C LEU A 551 -18.65 2.78 27.88
N ARG A 552 -19.32 2.56 26.75
CA ARG A 552 -20.78 2.66 26.67
C ARG A 552 -21.48 1.73 27.66
N THR A 553 -21.04 0.48 27.78
CA THR A 553 -21.56 -0.50 28.71
C THR A 553 -21.41 -0.03 30.17
N ARG A 554 -20.21 0.44 30.58
CA ARG A 554 -20.00 0.97 31.94
C ARG A 554 -20.89 2.16 32.26
N LEU A 555 -21.11 3.08 31.32
CA LEU A 555 -21.99 4.21 31.49
C LEU A 555 -23.46 3.78 31.59
N ALA A 556 -23.86 2.75 30.81
CA ALA A 556 -25.20 2.18 30.88
C ALA A 556 -25.45 1.49 32.24
N GLU A 557 -24.53 0.64 32.71
CA GLU A 557 -24.59 -0.03 34.01
C GLU A 557 -24.74 0.97 35.17
N MET A 558 -23.95 2.04 35.17
CA MET A 558 -24.06 3.10 36.20
C MET A 558 -25.44 3.77 36.21
N LEU A 559 -26.00 4.06 35.05
CA LEU A 559 -27.33 4.68 34.96
C LEU A 559 -28.45 3.67 35.30
N ALA A 560 -28.29 2.41 34.93
CA ALA A 560 -29.23 1.34 35.27
C ALA A 560 -29.32 1.11 36.80
N GLU A 561 -28.15 1.07 37.46
CA GLU A 561 -28.08 1.00 38.94
C GLU A 561 -28.77 2.22 39.56
N LYS A 562 -28.45 3.43 39.11
CA LYS A 562 -29.05 4.68 39.63
C LYS A 562 -30.56 4.73 39.47
N HIS A 563 -31.11 4.21 38.37
CA HIS A 563 -32.53 4.25 38.06
C HIS A 563 -33.29 2.94 38.34
N GLN A 564 -32.60 1.92 38.88
CA GLN A 564 -33.13 0.60 39.19
C GLN A 564 -33.84 -0.04 37.97
N CYS A 565 -33.18 0.06 36.80
CA CYS A 565 -33.61 -0.54 35.54
C CYS A 565 -32.53 -1.49 34.98
N ARG A 566 -32.80 -2.15 33.85
CA ARG A 566 -31.82 -3.01 33.20
C ARG A 566 -30.91 -2.17 32.28
N ASP A 567 -29.71 -2.64 32.04
CA ASP A 567 -28.69 -1.97 31.19
C ASP A 567 -29.24 -1.75 29.74
N ASP A 568 -30.01 -2.70 29.23
CA ASP A 568 -30.61 -2.64 27.88
C ASP A 568 -31.76 -1.62 27.77
N GLU A 569 -32.28 -1.12 28.89
CA GLU A 569 -33.25 -0.02 28.97
C GLU A 569 -32.55 1.36 28.94
N VAL A 570 -31.21 1.40 29.08
CA VAL A 570 -30.42 2.64 28.91
C VAL A 570 -30.06 2.83 27.43
N VAL A 571 -30.69 3.82 26.82
CA VAL A 571 -30.56 4.07 25.37
C VAL A 571 -29.76 5.32 25.09
N PHE A 572 -28.71 5.19 24.30
CA PHE A 572 -27.87 6.30 23.78
C PHE A 572 -28.38 6.68 22.39
N ARG A 573 -28.64 7.96 22.17
CA ARG A 573 -29.06 8.48 20.86
C ARG A 573 -28.81 9.99 20.76
N ASN A 574 -28.22 10.46 19.67
CA ASN A 574 -28.03 11.88 19.36
C ASN A 574 -27.33 12.70 20.47
N GLY A 575 -26.32 12.14 21.14
CA GLY A 575 -25.63 12.79 22.26
C GLY A 575 -26.43 12.88 23.55
N VAL A 576 -27.58 12.20 23.61
CA VAL A 576 -28.45 12.09 24.78
C VAL A 576 -28.52 10.64 25.23
N VAL A 577 -28.55 10.43 26.55
CA VAL A 577 -28.73 9.12 27.17
C VAL A 577 -30.04 9.13 27.93
N ARG A 578 -30.94 8.19 27.63
CA ARG A 578 -32.19 7.98 28.30
C ARG A 578 -32.14 6.76 29.22
N ALA A 579 -32.47 6.93 30.48
CA ALA A 579 -32.69 5.84 31.44
C ALA A 579 -34.12 5.97 31.98
N VAL A 580 -34.95 5.01 31.65
CA VAL A 580 -36.43 5.06 31.93
C VAL A 580 -37.04 6.37 31.37
N ASP A 581 -37.49 7.29 32.18
CA ASP A 581 -38.07 8.60 31.82
C ASP A 581 -37.09 9.76 32.02
N HIS A 582 -35.82 9.50 32.34
CA HIS A 582 -34.82 10.49 32.58
C HIS A 582 -33.89 10.66 31.32
N TYR A 583 -33.65 11.90 30.95
CA TYR A 583 -32.81 12.28 29.80
C TYR A 583 -31.59 13.08 30.31
N TYR A 584 -30.42 12.67 29.86
CA TYR A 584 -29.14 13.28 30.23
C TYR A 584 -28.36 13.62 28.96
N SER A 585 -27.65 14.73 28.91
CA SER A 585 -26.63 14.90 27.88
C SER A 585 -25.48 13.91 28.09
N PHE A 586 -24.77 13.58 27.05
CA PHE A 586 -23.59 12.72 27.19
C PHE A 586 -22.55 13.32 28.16
N ALA A 587 -22.42 14.65 28.20
CA ALA A 587 -21.59 15.38 29.14
C ALA A 587 -22.03 15.17 30.58
N ASP A 588 -23.36 15.26 30.86
CA ASP A 588 -23.89 15.01 32.21
C ASP A 588 -23.59 13.59 32.69
N VAL A 589 -23.70 12.60 31.76
CA VAL A 589 -23.37 11.19 32.07
C VAL A 589 -21.88 11.02 32.35
N ALA A 590 -21.02 11.66 31.57
CA ALA A 590 -19.56 11.64 31.82
C ALA A 590 -19.21 12.27 33.18
N GLN A 591 -19.81 13.42 33.49
CA GLN A 591 -19.63 14.08 34.78
C GLN A 591 -20.14 13.20 35.95
N MET A 592 -21.32 12.57 35.82
CA MET A 592 -21.84 11.63 36.81
C MET A 592 -20.91 10.41 36.96
N ALA A 593 -20.42 9.85 35.90
CA ALA A 593 -19.51 8.72 35.94
C ALA A 593 -18.24 9.06 36.74
N TRP A 594 -17.63 10.23 36.49
CA TRP A 594 -16.49 10.70 37.24
C TRP A 594 -16.81 10.86 38.75
N LEU A 595 -17.95 11.46 39.11
CA LEU A 595 -18.38 11.66 40.48
C LEU A 595 -18.66 10.34 41.20
N ASN A 596 -19.10 9.29 40.48
CA ASN A 596 -19.34 7.96 41.01
C ASN A 596 -18.13 7.02 40.88
N GLN A 597 -16.93 7.56 40.50
CA GLN A 597 -15.67 6.81 40.39
C GLN A 597 -15.73 5.69 39.32
N VAL A 598 -16.54 5.87 38.26
CA VAL A 598 -16.61 4.98 37.13
C VAL A 598 -15.51 5.34 36.13
N PRO A 599 -14.66 4.38 35.69
CA PRO A 599 -13.54 4.67 34.78
C PRO A 599 -14.00 5.15 33.41
N LEU A 600 -13.50 6.32 32.99
CA LEU A 600 -13.78 6.98 31.72
C LEU A 600 -12.70 6.72 30.65
N SER A 601 -11.89 5.68 30.82
CA SER A 601 -10.91 5.23 29.84
C SER A 601 -11.04 3.73 29.59
N ALA A 602 -10.81 3.32 28.34
CA ALA A 602 -10.75 1.91 27.99
C ALA A 602 -9.76 1.69 26.83
N THR A 603 -9.07 0.56 26.88
CA THR A 603 -8.32 0.02 25.74
C THR A 603 -9.18 -0.99 25.01
N GLY A 604 -8.99 -1.07 23.68
CA GLY A 604 -9.55 -2.14 22.86
C GLY A 604 -8.43 -2.85 22.12
N TYR A 605 -8.58 -4.14 21.98
CA TYR A 605 -7.63 -4.96 21.22
C TYR A 605 -8.39 -5.89 20.30
N TYR A 606 -7.95 -5.98 19.05
CA TYR A 606 -8.54 -6.86 18.07
C TYR A 606 -7.48 -7.72 17.37
N LYS A 607 -7.79 -8.98 17.21
CA LYS A 607 -7.02 -9.97 16.46
C LYS A 607 -7.94 -10.59 15.40
N VAL A 608 -7.47 -10.62 14.14
CA VAL A 608 -8.24 -11.27 13.06
C VAL A 608 -8.25 -12.78 13.28
N PRO A 609 -9.42 -13.42 13.23
CA PRO A 609 -9.52 -14.87 13.39
C PRO A 609 -9.12 -15.64 12.12
N GLU A 610 -8.89 -16.95 12.25
CA GLU A 610 -8.83 -17.93 11.15
C GLU A 610 -7.70 -17.76 10.12
N ILE A 611 -6.73 -16.87 10.33
CA ILE A 611 -5.59 -16.74 9.44
C ILE A 611 -4.52 -17.76 9.80
N HIS A 612 -4.18 -18.60 8.86
CA HIS A 612 -3.09 -19.56 8.99
C HIS A 612 -2.49 -19.89 7.62
N TYR A 613 -1.20 -20.03 7.54
CA TYR A 613 -0.50 -20.44 6.35
C TYR A 613 0.79 -21.18 6.72
N ASP A 614 0.92 -22.41 6.22
CA ASP A 614 2.15 -23.18 6.29
C ASP A 614 2.98 -22.91 5.04
N ARG A 615 4.03 -22.10 5.19
CA ARG A 615 4.89 -21.70 4.08
C ARG A 615 5.64 -22.89 3.49
N ALA A 616 6.09 -23.84 4.31
CA ALA A 616 6.84 -25.00 3.84
C ALA A 616 5.97 -25.94 3.01
N ALA A 617 4.71 -26.12 3.41
CA ALA A 617 3.74 -26.91 2.67
C ALA A 617 3.07 -26.16 1.51
N GLY A 618 3.21 -24.84 1.42
CA GLY A 618 2.53 -23.99 0.44
C GLY A 618 1.00 -23.99 0.58
N ARG A 619 0.47 -24.18 1.80
CA ARG A 619 -0.96 -24.41 2.04
C ARG A 619 -1.50 -23.62 3.20
N GLY A 620 -2.76 -23.19 3.10
CA GLY A 620 -3.47 -22.56 4.21
C GLY A 620 -4.52 -21.55 3.80
N GLN A 621 -4.92 -20.72 4.76
CA GLN A 621 -5.83 -19.61 4.60
C GLN A 621 -5.09 -18.32 4.95
N PRO A 622 -4.24 -17.79 4.04
CA PRO A 622 -3.48 -16.58 4.29
C PRO A 622 -4.35 -15.31 4.31
N PHE A 623 -5.58 -15.35 3.79
CA PHE A 623 -6.47 -14.20 3.68
C PHE A 623 -7.76 -14.39 4.47
N TYR A 624 -8.18 -13.35 5.17
CA TYR A 624 -9.41 -13.33 5.94
C TYR A 624 -10.63 -13.32 5.03
N TYR A 625 -10.58 -12.50 3.97
CA TYR A 625 -11.58 -12.43 2.92
C TYR A 625 -10.96 -11.92 1.62
N PHE A 626 -11.75 -11.91 0.55
CA PHE A 626 -11.36 -11.33 -0.73
C PHE A 626 -12.20 -10.08 -1.02
N ALA A 627 -11.53 -9.01 -1.48
CA ALA A 627 -12.17 -7.87 -2.12
C ALA A 627 -12.25 -8.13 -3.62
N TYR A 628 -13.39 -7.78 -4.23
CA TYR A 628 -13.67 -8.01 -5.64
C TYR A 628 -13.91 -6.71 -6.39
N GLY A 629 -13.54 -6.67 -7.64
CA GLY A 629 -13.84 -5.57 -8.54
C GLY A 629 -13.59 -5.95 -9.98
N ALA A 630 -14.03 -5.11 -10.91
CA ALA A 630 -13.69 -5.23 -12.32
C ALA A 630 -13.62 -3.84 -12.95
N ALA A 631 -12.80 -3.73 -14.00
CA ALA A 631 -12.72 -2.52 -14.83
C ALA A 631 -12.85 -2.87 -16.30
N CYS A 632 -13.56 -2.01 -17.04
CA CYS A 632 -13.65 -2.04 -18.50
C CYS A 632 -13.04 -0.76 -19.05
N CYS A 633 -11.93 -0.88 -19.79
CA CYS A 633 -11.18 0.24 -20.34
C CYS A 633 -11.18 0.23 -21.86
N GLU A 634 -11.36 1.41 -22.47
CA GLU A 634 -11.21 1.63 -23.91
C GLU A 634 -10.09 2.63 -24.17
N VAL A 635 -9.16 2.25 -25.04
CA VAL A 635 -8.03 3.08 -25.44
C VAL A 635 -8.03 3.31 -26.96
N ILE A 636 -7.31 4.35 -27.40
CA ILE A 636 -6.94 4.56 -28.79
C ILE A 636 -5.42 4.76 -28.84
N ILE A 637 -4.75 4.12 -29.81
CA ILE A 637 -3.31 4.28 -30.07
C ILE A 637 -3.07 4.91 -31.44
N ASP A 638 -2.04 5.74 -31.59
CA ASP A 638 -1.49 6.13 -32.88
C ASP A 638 -0.37 5.15 -33.26
N THR A 639 -0.53 4.46 -34.40
CA THR A 639 0.40 3.41 -34.84
C THR A 639 1.72 3.94 -35.40
N LEU A 640 1.90 5.27 -35.53
CA LEU A 640 3.12 5.93 -35.96
C LEU A 640 3.96 6.47 -34.81
N THR A 641 3.32 6.86 -33.70
CA THR A 641 4.01 7.44 -32.55
C THR A 641 4.02 6.53 -31.32
N GLY A 642 3.12 5.53 -31.27
CA GLY A 642 2.91 4.69 -30.09
C GLY A 642 2.16 5.39 -28.97
N GLU A 643 1.84 6.68 -29.14
CA GLU A 643 1.03 7.41 -28.15
C GLU A 643 -0.36 6.82 -28.02
N TYR A 644 -0.88 6.83 -26.82
CA TYR A 644 -2.23 6.35 -26.53
C TYR A 644 -3.05 7.38 -25.79
N ARG A 645 -4.36 7.21 -25.83
CA ARG A 645 -5.31 7.94 -25.00
C ARG A 645 -6.35 7.00 -24.42
N LEU A 646 -6.63 7.17 -23.13
CA LEU A 646 -7.69 6.44 -22.45
C LEU A 646 -9.02 7.16 -22.68
N LEU A 647 -9.94 6.52 -23.40
CA LEU A 647 -11.19 7.13 -23.85
C LEU A 647 -12.28 6.99 -22.79
N ARG A 648 -12.46 5.77 -22.26
CA ARG A 648 -13.47 5.48 -21.25
C ARG A 648 -13.00 4.39 -20.30
N THR A 649 -13.34 4.56 -19.03
CA THR A 649 -13.16 3.56 -17.99
C THR A 649 -14.44 3.43 -17.19
N ASP A 650 -14.94 2.21 -17.08
CA ASP A 650 -16.06 1.83 -16.22
C ASP A 650 -15.53 0.89 -15.13
N ILE A 651 -15.81 1.20 -13.86
CA ILE A 651 -15.38 0.41 -12.69
C ILE A 651 -16.59 0.04 -11.84
N LEU A 652 -16.64 -1.22 -11.41
CA LEU A 652 -17.53 -1.70 -10.36
C LEU A 652 -16.71 -2.40 -9.28
N HIS A 653 -16.83 -1.95 -8.03
CA HIS A 653 -15.99 -2.43 -6.92
C HIS A 653 -16.80 -2.77 -5.67
N ASP A 654 -16.51 -3.91 -5.05
CA ASP A 654 -17.13 -4.40 -3.81
C ASP A 654 -16.34 -3.89 -2.59
N VAL A 655 -16.95 -2.98 -1.84
CA VAL A 655 -16.40 -2.43 -0.59
C VAL A 655 -17.16 -2.95 0.65
N GLY A 656 -18.01 -3.97 0.47
CA GLY A 656 -18.94 -4.40 1.52
C GLY A 656 -19.92 -3.29 1.91
N ALA A 657 -20.35 -3.25 3.17
CA ALA A 657 -21.07 -2.10 3.70
C ALA A 657 -20.08 -0.94 3.92
N SER A 658 -20.09 0.04 3.03
CA SER A 658 -19.12 1.16 3.06
C SER A 658 -19.20 1.93 4.37
N LEU A 659 -18.05 2.16 5.02
CA LEU A 659 -17.95 3.04 6.19
C LEU A 659 -18.11 4.51 5.81
N ASN A 660 -17.59 4.88 4.61
CA ASN A 660 -17.65 6.23 4.06
C ASN A 660 -17.57 6.17 2.53
N PRO A 661 -18.70 6.24 1.82
CA PRO A 661 -18.74 6.07 0.38
C PRO A 661 -17.89 7.07 -0.42
N ALA A 662 -17.81 8.33 0.04
CA ALA A 662 -17.03 9.35 -0.64
C ALA A 662 -15.51 9.06 -0.57
N LEU A 663 -15.02 8.63 0.59
CA LEU A 663 -13.63 8.22 0.76
C LEU A 663 -13.32 6.93 -0.03
N ASP A 664 -14.24 5.99 -0.07
CA ASP A 664 -14.06 4.73 -0.81
C ASP A 664 -13.98 4.97 -2.32
N ILE A 665 -14.85 5.82 -2.89
CA ILE A 665 -14.79 6.22 -4.30
C ILE A 665 -13.44 6.89 -4.59
N GLY A 666 -13.02 7.86 -3.77
CA GLY A 666 -11.73 8.53 -3.93
C GLY A 666 -10.52 7.57 -3.87
N GLN A 667 -10.60 6.51 -3.05
CA GLN A 667 -9.57 5.47 -3.01
C GLN A 667 -9.55 4.60 -4.28
N ILE A 668 -10.73 4.34 -4.86
CA ILE A 668 -10.84 3.58 -6.11
C ILE A 668 -10.26 4.39 -7.28
N GLU A 669 -10.67 5.65 -7.42
CA GLU A 669 -10.18 6.56 -8.46
C GLU A 669 -8.65 6.76 -8.36
N GLY A 670 -8.16 7.10 -7.18
CA GLY A 670 -6.73 7.30 -6.94
C GLY A 670 -5.90 6.03 -7.11
N GLY A 671 -6.44 4.86 -6.73
CA GLY A 671 -5.80 3.57 -6.93
C GLY A 671 -5.68 3.20 -8.41
N PHE A 672 -6.75 3.38 -9.17
CA PHE A 672 -6.77 3.14 -10.60
C PHE A 672 -5.75 4.00 -11.35
N VAL A 673 -5.73 5.33 -11.11
CA VAL A 673 -4.79 6.25 -11.79
C VAL A 673 -3.33 5.93 -11.45
N GLN A 674 -3.05 5.58 -10.19
CA GLN A 674 -1.71 5.15 -9.79
C GLN A 674 -1.28 3.85 -10.47
N GLY A 675 -2.19 2.89 -10.63
CA GLY A 675 -1.94 1.66 -11.39
C GLY A 675 -1.81 1.91 -12.89
N GLN A 676 -2.58 2.85 -13.45
CA GLN A 676 -2.44 3.29 -14.84
C GLN A 676 -1.02 3.82 -15.09
N GLY A 677 -0.50 4.69 -14.21
CA GLY A 677 0.84 5.22 -14.31
C GLY A 677 1.91 4.12 -14.35
N TRP A 678 1.83 3.15 -13.41
CA TRP A 678 2.73 1.99 -13.37
C TRP A 678 2.77 1.21 -14.68
N LEU A 679 1.63 1.05 -15.33
CA LEU A 679 1.50 0.20 -16.52
C LEU A 679 1.75 0.94 -17.84
N THR A 680 1.91 2.28 -17.79
CA THR A 680 1.96 3.08 -19.02
C THR A 680 3.11 4.08 -19.12
N CYS A 681 3.30 4.97 -18.14
CA CYS A 681 4.22 6.10 -18.27
C CYS A 681 5.31 6.19 -17.19
N GLU A 682 5.14 5.51 -16.06
CA GLU A 682 6.11 5.55 -14.97
C GLU A 682 7.25 4.57 -15.23
N GLU A 683 8.41 5.08 -15.64
CA GLU A 683 9.57 4.26 -15.98
C GLU A 683 10.77 4.60 -15.10
N LEU A 684 11.31 3.59 -14.42
CA LEU A 684 12.56 3.66 -13.69
C LEU A 684 13.70 3.27 -14.64
N PHE A 685 14.46 4.27 -15.09
CA PHE A 685 15.58 4.05 -16.01
C PHE A 685 16.92 4.22 -15.28
N ARG A 686 17.75 3.17 -15.35
CA ARG A 686 19.11 3.16 -14.83
C ARG A 686 20.11 3.03 -15.99
N ASP A 687 21.26 3.69 -15.85
CA ASP A 687 22.36 3.51 -16.78
C ASP A 687 23.18 2.24 -16.47
N SER A 688 24.17 1.97 -17.28
CA SER A 688 25.07 0.80 -17.12
C SER A 688 25.92 0.81 -15.85
N SER A 689 26.01 1.95 -15.15
CA SER A 689 26.67 2.08 -13.85
C SER A 689 25.74 1.80 -12.67
N GLY A 690 24.44 1.54 -12.92
CA GLY A 690 23.41 1.37 -11.90
C GLY A 690 22.81 2.67 -11.38
N LYS A 691 23.21 3.82 -11.91
CA LYS A 691 22.69 5.13 -11.54
C LYS A 691 21.28 5.33 -12.04
N LEU A 692 20.35 5.66 -11.15
CA LEU A 692 18.99 6.04 -11.52
C LEU A 692 18.99 7.41 -12.22
N LEU A 693 18.53 7.49 -13.47
CA LEU A 693 18.45 8.72 -14.24
C LEU A 693 17.09 9.41 -14.10
N THR A 694 16.01 8.63 -13.95
CA THR A 694 14.65 9.15 -13.72
C THR A 694 14.41 9.41 -12.22
N ARG A 695 15.04 10.45 -11.68
CA ARG A 695 15.10 10.71 -10.23
C ARG A 695 14.48 12.05 -9.80
N GLY A 696 13.42 12.45 -10.47
CA GLY A 696 12.71 13.69 -10.12
C GLY A 696 11.57 14.02 -11.08
N PRO A 697 10.74 15.03 -10.78
CA PRO A 697 9.55 15.36 -11.56
C PRO A 697 9.82 15.69 -13.03
N ALA A 698 11.04 16.13 -13.36
CA ALA A 698 11.41 16.48 -14.72
C ALA A 698 11.69 15.23 -15.60
N SER A 699 12.04 14.09 -15.01
CA SER A 699 12.44 12.89 -15.73
C SER A 699 11.61 11.66 -15.42
N TYR A 700 10.96 11.60 -14.26
CA TYR A 700 10.02 10.53 -13.89
C TYR A 700 8.60 11.01 -14.07
N LYS A 701 7.89 10.46 -15.04
CA LYS A 701 6.56 10.91 -15.42
C LYS A 701 5.48 10.14 -14.65
N ILE A 702 4.70 10.85 -13.86
CA ILE A 702 3.44 10.37 -13.28
C ILE A 702 2.25 10.81 -14.14
N PRO A 703 1.08 10.13 -14.08
CA PRO A 703 -0.11 10.56 -14.80
C PRO A 703 -0.51 12.00 -14.45
N ALA A 704 -0.73 12.81 -15.47
CA ALA A 704 -1.31 14.15 -15.36
C ALA A 704 -2.83 14.09 -15.57
N ILE A 705 -3.53 15.19 -15.35
CA ILE A 705 -4.97 15.28 -15.60
C ILE A 705 -5.37 14.96 -17.05
N SER A 706 -4.47 15.23 -18.01
CA SER A 706 -4.67 14.89 -19.42
C SER A 706 -4.60 13.39 -19.71
N ASP A 707 -3.98 12.62 -18.82
CA ASP A 707 -3.82 11.16 -18.97
C ASP A 707 -5.01 10.40 -18.36
N MET A 708 -5.90 11.10 -17.64
CA MET A 708 -7.13 10.54 -17.08
C MET A 708 -8.09 10.10 -18.19
N PRO A 709 -8.98 9.11 -17.92
CA PRO A 709 -10.04 8.76 -18.85
C PRO A 709 -10.89 9.98 -19.21
N ILE A 710 -11.25 10.14 -20.49
CA ILE A 710 -12.16 11.20 -20.90
C ILE A 710 -13.55 11.00 -20.28
N ASP A 711 -14.00 9.75 -20.21
CA ASP A 711 -15.23 9.33 -19.51
C ASP A 711 -14.84 8.35 -18.40
N PHE A 712 -14.90 8.78 -17.14
CA PHE A 712 -14.49 8.00 -15.98
C PHE A 712 -15.68 7.72 -15.07
N ARG A 713 -16.11 6.45 -15.00
CA ARG A 713 -17.29 6.00 -14.27
C ARG A 713 -16.91 5.00 -13.20
N VAL A 714 -17.15 5.36 -11.95
CA VAL A 714 -16.87 4.51 -10.78
C VAL A 714 -18.17 4.25 -10.02
N LYS A 715 -18.45 2.98 -9.76
CA LYS A 715 -19.61 2.54 -8.96
C LYS A 715 -19.15 1.59 -7.85
N LEU A 716 -19.76 1.71 -6.68
CA LEU A 716 -19.70 0.71 -5.63
C LEU A 716 -20.77 -0.36 -5.89
N LEU A 717 -20.45 -1.62 -5.57
CA LEU A 717 -21.44 -2.70 -5.59
C LEU A 717 -22.41 -2.48 -4.42
N GLU A 718 -23.66 -2.17 -4.74
CA GLU A 718 -24.68 -1.81 -3.76
C GLU A 718 -25.25 -3.04 -3.03
N GLU A 719 -25.78 -2.81 -1.82
CA GLU A 719 -26.51 -3.80 -1.00
C GLU A 719 -25.78 -5.11 -0.76
N ARG A 720 -24.44 -5.05 -0.65
CA ARG A 720 -23.62 -6.22 -0.37
C ARG A 720 -22.75 -5.99 0.87
N GLU A 721 -22.96 -6.80 1.88
CA GLU A 721 -22.16 -6.84 3.08
C GLU A 721 -21.00 -7.83 2.96
N ASN A 722 -19.93 -7.59 3.72
CA ASN A 722 -18.90 -8.59 3.91
C ASN A 722 -19.49 -9.79 4.69
N SER A 723 -19.25 -10.98 4.18
CA SER A 723 -19.66 -12.21 4.88
C SER A 723 -18.87 -12.46 6.17
N GLN A 724 -17.69 -11.86 6.28
CA GLN A 724 -16.90 -11.89 7.51
C GLN A 724 -17.32 -10.75 8.46
N PRO A 725 -17.29 -10.96 9.78
CA PRO A 725 -17.70 -9.96 10.78
C PRO A 725 -16.64 -8.86 10.96
N THR A 726 -16.26 -8.19 9.90
CA THR A 726 -15.43 -7.00 9.90
C THR A 726 -16.15 -5.83 10.59
N VAL A 727 -15.49 -4.67 10.73
CA VAL A 727 -16.16 -3.50 11.30
C VAL A 727 -17.32 -3.08 10.40
N TYR A 728 -18.54 -3.19 10.93
CA TYR A 728 -19.82 -2.94 10.22
C TYR A 728 -19.90 -3.64 8.83
N HIS A 729 -19.34 -4.84 8.70
CA HIS A 729 -19.35 -5.62 7.46
C HIS A 729 -18.75 -4.92 6.23
N SER A 730 -17.83 -3.97 6.45
CA SER A 730 -17.09 -3.30 5.39
C SER A 730 -16.01 -4.21 4.79
N LYS A 731 -15.51 -3.84 3.62
CA LYS A 731 -14.31 -4.42 3.00
C LYS A 731 -13.24 -3.36 2.77
N ALA A 732 -12.00 -3.79 2.75
CA ALA A 732 -10.84 -2.95 2.47
C ALA A 732 -10.85 -2.42 1.04
N VAL A 733 -10.47 -1.16 0.86
CA VAL A 733 -10.44 -0.45 -0.42
C VAL A 733 -9.07 0.22 -0.71
N GLY A 734 -8.06 -0.06 0.13
CA GLY A 734 -6.75 0.56 -0.02
C GLY A 734 -5.96 0.08 -1.23
N GLU A 735 -5.74 -1.22 -1.37
CA GLU A 735 -4.90 -1.83 -2.41
C GLU A 735 -5.69 -2.36 -3.61
N PRO A 736 -6.84 -3.05 -3.45
CA PRO A 736 -7.52 -3.72 -4.57
C PRO A 736 -7.77 -2.84 -5.79
N PRO A 737 -8.14 -1.55 -5.66
CA PRO A 737 -8.39 -0.66 -6.79
C PRO A 737 -7.18 -0.42 -7.71
N PHE A 738 -5.96 -0.60 -7.21
CA PHE A 738 -4.74 -0.43 -8.00
C PHE A 738 -4.71 -1.39 -9.19
N MET A 739 -5.12 -2.66 -9.00
CA MET A 739 -5.11 -3.70 -10.02
C MET A 739 -6.19 -3.53 -11.09
N LEU A 740 -7.22 -2.69 -10.86
CA LEU A 740 -8.22 -2.35 -11.86
C LEU A 740 -7.60 -1.73 -13.13
N ALA A 741 -6.44 -1.07 -12.97
CA ALA A 741 -5.69 -0.49 -14.08
C ALA A 741 -5.08 -1.53 -15.05
N ILE A 742 -5.03 -2.81 -14.68
CA ILE A 742 -4.59 -3.88 -15.61
C ILE A 742 -5.48 -3.90 -16.85
N ALA A 743 -6.75 -3.47 -16.75
CA ALA A 743 -7.64 -3.31 -17.90
C ALA A 743 -7.10 -2.32 -18.95
N VAL A 744 -6.36 -1.27 -18.53
CA VAL A 744 -5.72 -0.32 -19.46
C VAL A 744 -4.62 -1.02 -20.26
N PHE A 745 -3.76 -1.76 -19.57
CA PHE A 745 -2.69 -2.52 -20.22
C PHE A 745 -3.24 -3.56 -21.20
N CYS A 746 -4.26 -4.32 -20.78
CA CYS A 746 -4.92 -5.29 -21.65
C CYS A 746 -5.62 -4.64 -22.85
N ALA A 747 -6.20 -3.44 -22.68
CA ALA A 747 -6.79 -2.69 -23.80
C ALA A 747 -5.73 -2.19 -24.78
N LEU A 748 -4.54 -1.79 -24.30
CA LEU A 748 -3.39 -1.46 -25.16
C LEU A 748 -2.92 -2.68 -25.95
N GLN A 749 -2.83 -3.86 -25.32
CA GLN A 749 -2.49 -5.11 -26.01
C GLN A 749 -3.52 -5.44 -27.10
N ASP A 750 -4.83 -5.26 -26.83
CA ASP A 750 -5.90 -5.46 -27.80
C ASP A 750 -5.78 -4.49 -29.01
N ALA A 751 -5.45 -3.20 -28.74
CA ALA A 751 -5.21 -2.23 -29.80
C ALA A 751 -3.96 -2.53 -30.63
N ILE A 752 -2.89 -2.99 -30.01
CA ILE A 752 -1.66 -3.42 -30.72
C ILE A 752 -1.95 -4.66 -31.57
N SER A 753 -2.66 -5.66 -31.04
CA SER A 753 -3.04 -6.88 -31.76
C SER A 753 -3.91 -6.57 -33.00
N ALA A 754 -4.75 -5.52 -32.94
CA ALA A 754 -5.55 -5.05 -34.09
C ALA A 754 -4.70 -4.57 -35.27
N THR A 755 -3.42 -4.25 -35.09
CA THR A 755 -2.52 -3.85 -36.20
C THR A 755 -2.08 -5.03 -37.06
N ALA A 756 -2.27 -6.26 -36.57
CA ALA A 756 -2.01 -7.52 -37.24
C ALA A 756 -3.28 -8.41 -37.25
N ASP A 757 -4.46 -7.78 -37.43
CA ASP A 757 -5.77 -8.44 -37.58
C ASP A 757 -6.09 -9.45 -36.46
N TYR A 758 -5.58 -9.22 -35.25
CA TYR A 758 -5.72 -10.07 -34.04
C TYR A 758 -5.14 -11.50 -34.19
N LEU A 759 -4.24 -11.74 -35.16
CA LEU A 759 -3.66 -13.06 -35.40
C LEU A 759 -2.52 -13.38 -34.41
N HIS A 760 -1.90 -12.37 -33.85
CA HIS A 760 -0.75 -12.50 -32.95
C HIS A 760 -0.94 -11.71 -31.66
N TYR A 761 -0.49 -12.29 -30.53
CA TYR A 761 -0.50 -11.62 -29.24
C TYR A 761 0.79 -10.83 -29.02
N PRO A 762 0.71 -9.53 -28.71
CA PRO A 762 1.89 -8.73 -28.46
C PRO A 762 2.42 -9.03 -27.03
N LEU A 763 3.45 -9.86 -26.93
CA LEU A 763 4.16 -10.06 -25.66
C LEU A 763 4.99 -8.79 -25.36
N THR A 764 4.31 -7.73 -24.85
CA THR A 764 4.92 -6.42 -24.58
C THR A 764 5.24 -6.32 -23.09
N ASP A 765 6.44 -5.81 -22.76
CA ASP A 765 6.84 -5.49 -21.41
C ASP A 765 6.03 -4.30 -20.85
N SER A 766 5.84 -4.23 -19.51
CA SER A 766 5.32 -3.03 -18.85
C SER A 766 6.45 -2.18 -18.27
N PRO A 767 6.25 -0.87 -18.16
CA PRO A 767 5.13 -0.04 -18.62
C PRO A 767 5.04 0.00 -20.15
N ALA A 768 3.81 0.05 -20.70
CA ALA A 768 3.57 0.19 -22.13
C ALA A 768 3.82 1.63 -22.59
N THR A 769 5.06 2.07 -22.53
CA THR A 769 5.48 3.38 -23.05
C THR A 769 5.25 3.46 -24.56
N PRO A 770 5.15 4.67 -25.15
CA PRO A 770 5.01 4.82 -26.60
C PRO A 770 6.06 4.04 -27.39
N GLU A 771 7.29 4.00 -26.92
CA GLU A 771 8.38 3.21 -27.52
C GLU A 771 8.06 1.70 -27.53
N ARG A 772 7.59 1.15 -26.40
CA ARG A 772 7.23 -0.27 -26.28
C ARG A 772 5.97 -0.61 -27.09
N VAL A 773 5.02 0.31 -27.18
CA VAL A 773 3.85 0.17 -28.06
C VAL A 773 4.29 0.07 -29.51
N LEU A 774 5.17 0.97 -29.98
CA LEU A 774 5.72 0.93 -31.34
C LEU A 774 6.50 -0.36 -31.61
N ALA A 775 7.36 -0.79 -30.68
CA ALA A 775 8.11 -2.04 -30.80
C ALA A 775 7.17 -3.26 -30.91
N GLY A 776 6.09 -3.28 -30.11
CA GLY A 776 5.03 -4.29 -30.19
C GLY A 776 4.33 -4.31 -31.56
N ILE A 777 3.96 -3.15 -32.06
CA ILE A 777 3.33 -3.00 -33.40
C ILE A 777 4.28 -3.49 -34.50
N GLN A 778 5.55 -3.09 -34.46
CA GLN A 778 6.54 -3.49 -35.45
C GLN A 778 6.72 -5.01 -35.45
N LYS A 779 6.92 -5.61 -34.26
CA LYS A 779 7.07 -7.07 -34.11
C LYS A 779 5.89 -7.85 -34.68
N LEU A 780 4.65 -7.38 -34.44
CA LEU A 780 3.47 -8.05 -34.99
C LEU A 780 3.32 -7.90 -36.50
N ARG A 781 3.68 -6.74 -37.04
CA ARG A 781 3.70 -6.55 -38.53
C ARG A 781 4.71 -7.46 -39.19
N GLU A 782 5.92 -7.55 -38.66
CA GLU A 782 6.96 -8.47 -39.16
C GLU A 782 6.49 -9.93 -39.12
N ALA A 783 5.82 -10.35 -38.00
CA ALA A 783 5.26 -11.69 -37.90
C ALA A 783 4.16 -11.98 -38.89
N ARG A 784 3.29 -11.00 -39.20
CA ARG A 784 2.24 -11.12 -40.24
C ARG A 784 2.83 -11.16 -41.63
N ASP A 785 3.77 -10.26 -41.97
CA ASP A 785 4.32 -10.12 -43.32
C ASP A 785 5.34 -11.23 -43.66
N GLY A 786 5.83 -11.98 -42.64
CA GLY A 786 6.69 -13.15 -42.82
C GLY A 786 5.98 -14.49 -43.00
N GLN A 787 4.63 -14.50 -42.87
CA GLN A 787 3.78 -15.66 -43.19
C GLN A 787 3.23 -15.56 -44.61
#